data_c829ba38250ad1cf14c2906e65903fc2
#
_entry.id   c829ba38250ad1cf14c2906e65903fc2
#
_cell.length_a   1.000
_cell.length_b   1.000
_cell.length_c   1.000
_cell.angle_alpha   90.00
_cell.angle_beta   90.00
_cell.angle_gamma   90.00
#
_symmetry.space_group_name_H-M   'P 1'
#
loop_
_entity.id
_entity.type
_entity.pdbx_description
1 polymer ?
#
loop_
_entity_poly.entity_id
_entity_poly.type
_entity_poly.pdbx_seq_one_letter_code
_entity_poly.pdbx_strand_id
1 'polypeptide(L)'
;MKKTTIWACVAAVAASATISAFAGSAEANGTDFVVTAAAGESFTNSTAIGNYARLLKEGDGEVVLTAATTAFTGDVLVKEGTLTITSLKAVGTGTPVTVQDGATFYLKTPHAGNQSDALFTGHDITIAGKGVGGMGALRYKQTSGSGCADNMFSKITLADDATIAVESRFGMFYNTYPLDLAGHTLTRIGGGLWMFFSHVKSTGGPGTIVSTAGNVTFQNDLIIDENVTFVITNSTGSLGLWGTYATSKVKGLIKVYTGRSIAAQSGTDGTRNHLGPVHAAGEPAKFVTLATTYSNSHRSMSIDGPLTCDHEVRISKTGTGPLWLNGPVEMPGSTNYFKIEGGQLYLTNNVSRNCRFVAQGNSTITQSRGSFLMRMMRISQGSGVQYHQTGGIMAVPSYDAGRIGEFSGTRGYYTLEGGEFHASNTLYLAERVGSFGAFRQTGGLFEMRNSGGSSALRAGYGGSGLFVQTGGTNDTLGLSTSQGGGFLMGTNGLSEATVSGTGTLFRTSLILFGEKDSASTNIFNMKDGVVVKANRFRKQQTSGPATRVYVNADGATLMPTFAWGWTATGGDVYARSPDHFVVWKKGLVFDTSENATNSGAGGTEIPFWFDSPTGKGVESVALPTSSSFNATNYLGIARVVFEDETGWGASAYAEYDFTQKKVTKIVVTSRGCDYSEGTKAYLESPDRSTRYECALTLSSNEGMCGEFVKRGAPYLDLFATNTVTGGIAVEGGSLRTRTNGVIPSNTPVRVESGATLDLYNKGGITVSTFTGAGQVINGAVTVTNAVRASCADIFAGKHATFASNLTFAPGATFTITDPENLAAYAHSASATAFTATSVNGTPTLTFEGGEPQGVKWSLFKKNDTTYNFGAVIGTMILVR
;
A
#
# COMPACT_ATOMS: atom_id res chain seq x y z
N MET A 1 29.63 -76.99 -26.08
CA MET A 1 30.17 -78.22 -25.36
C MET A 1 29.30 -78.44 -24.16
N LYS A 2 28.44 -79.44 -24.24
CA LYS A 2 28.38 -80.72 -23.46
C LYS A 2 28.70 -80.50 -21.96
N LYS A 3 27.77 -80.78 -21.05
CA LYS A 3 27.26 -82.15 -20.70
C LYS A 3 25.95 -82.02 -19.91
N THR A 4 25.02 -82.80 -20.34
CA THR A 4 23.87 -83.43 -19.71
C THR A 4 24.28 -84.22 -18.48
N THR A 5 23.50 -84.22 -17.39
CA THR A 5 23.35 -85.44 -16.55
C THR A 5 21.95 -85.51 -15.95
N ILE A 6 21.21 -86.53 -16.29
CA ILE A 6 19.94 -86.94 -15.77
C ILE A 6 20.17 -87.81 -14.54
N TRP A 7 19.30 -87.63 -13.51
CA TRP A 7 18.93 -88.73 -12.56
C TRP A 7 17.58 -88.34 -11.93
N ALA A 8 16.53 -88.89 -12.23
CA ALA A 8 15.88 -90.12 -11.84
C ALA A 8 14.98 -90.00 -10.59
N CYS A 9 13.68 -90.21 -10.83
CA CYS A 9 12.54 -90.29 -9.92
C CYS A 9 12.76 -91.10 -8.65
N VAL A 10 12.24 -90.52 -7.52
CA VAL A 10 11.64 -91.39 -6.48
C VAL A 10 10.27 -90.76 -6.19
N ALA A 11 9.23 -91.54 -6.55
CA ALA A 11 7.87 -91.30 -6.19
C ALA A 11 7.66 -91.67 -4.73
N ALA A 12 7.47 -90.68 -3.86
CA ALA A 12 6.88 -90.91 -2.54
C ALA A 12 5.43 -90.51 -2.60
N VAL A 13 4.58 -91.46 -2.58
CA VAL A 13 3.13 -91.24 -2.37
C VAL A 13 2.98 -90.83 -0.90
N ALA A 14 2.91 -89.55 -0.67
CA ALA A 14 2.38 -89.04 0.58
C ALA A 14 0.87 -88.85 0.41
N ALA A 15 0.11 -89.59 1.12
CA ALA A 15 -1.34 -89.47 1.25
C ALA A 15 -1.54 -88.06 1.89
N SER A 16 -1.93 -87.13 1.05
CA SER A 16 -2.42 -85.85 1.51
C SER A 16 -3.81 -86.09 2.11
N ALA A 17 -3.86 -86.21 3.43
CA ALA A 17 -5.07 -85.88 4.14
C ALA A 17 -5.42 -84.40 3.82
N THR A 18 -6.36 -84.13 2.95
CA THR A 18 -7.04 -82.86 2.81
C THR A 18 -7.74 -82.55 4.14
N ILE A 19 -7.03 -81.97 5.05
CA ILE A 19 -7.70 -81.21 6.10
C ILE A 19 -8.41 -80.07 5.34
N SER A 20 -9.72 -80.22 5.26
CA SER A 20 -10.59 -79.08 4.87
C SER A 20 -10.34 -78.04 5.87
N ALA A 21 -9.46 -77.04 5.53
CA ALA A 21 -9.29 -75.87 6.35
C ALA A 21 -10.63 -75.15 6.40
N PHE A 22 -11.30 -75.17 7.51
CA PHE A 22 -12.51 -74.37 7.71
C PHE A 22 -12.09 -72.93 7.41
N ALA A 23 -12.82 -72.26 6.48
CA ALA A 23 -12.55 -70.93 6.07
C ALA A 23 -12.63 -69.91 7.26
N GLY A 24 -13.26 -70.28 8.31
CA GLY A 24 -13.31 -69.58 9.56
C GLY A 24 -14.32 -70.10 10.55
N SER A 25 -14.32 -69.64 11.82
CA SER A 25 -15.27 -70.05 12.86
C SER A 25 -15.77 -68.86 13.66
N ALA A 26 -16.89 -69.11 14.38
CA ALA A 26 -17.44 -68.17 15.36
C ALA A 26 -17.94 -69.00 16.56
N GLU A 27 -17.22 -68.90 17.68
CA GLU A 27 -17.43 -69.82 18.79
C GLU A 27 -17.30 -69.09 20.16
N ALA A 28 -18.07 -69.56 21.17
CA ALA A 28 -17.88 -69.18 22.53
C ALA A 28 -16.64 -69.82 23.12
N ASN A 29 -15.78 -69.11 23.75
CA ASN A 29 -14.59 -69.59 24.44
C ASN A 29 -14.52 -68.87 25.84
N GLY A 30 -15.12 -69.50 26.82
CA GLY A 30 -15.29 -68.98 28.15
C GLY A 30 -16.15 -67.73 28.19
N THR A 31 -15.59 -66.63 28.56
CA THR A 31 -16.26 -65.30 28.59
C THR A 31 -16.14 -64.57 27.24
N ASP A 32 -15.36 -65.07 26.31
CA ASP A 32 -15.11 -64.48 25.04
C ASP A 32 -15.91 -65.13 23.91
N PHE A 33 -16.31 -64.34 22.91
CA PHE A 33 -16.80 -64.83 21.65
C PHE A 33 -15.69 -64.67 20.59
N VAL A 34 -15.12 -65.77 20.16
CA VAL A 34 -13.96 -65.78 19.25
C VAL A 34 -14.43 -65.97 17.84
N VAL A 35 -13.97 -65.07 16.94
CA VAL A 35 -14.20 -65.19 15.51
C VAL A 35 -12.87 -65.32 14.78
N THR A 36 -12.74 -66.27 13.88
CA THR A 36 -11.49 -66.57 13.15
C THR A 36 -11.70 -66.69 11.66
N ALA A 37 -10.66 -66.37 10.90
CA ALA A 37 -10.56 -66.65 9.46
C ALA A 37 -9.09 -66.91 9.11
N ALA A 38 -8.82 -67.93 8.27
CA ALA A 38 -7.44 -68.16 7.81
C ALA A 38 -6.97 -67.12 6.81
N ALA A 39 -5.65 -66.95 6.68
CA ALA A 39 -5.04 -66.03 5.73
C ALA A 39 -5.61 -66.23 4.29
N GLY A 40 -6.06 -65.13 3.68
CA GLY A 40 -6.67 -65.12 2.33
C GLY A 40 -8.12 -65.59 2.27
N GLU A 41 -8.70 -66.03 3.39
CA GLU A 41 -10.08 -66.51 3.49
C GLU A 41 -11.00 -65.43 4.08
N SER A 42 -12.31 -65.50 3.74
CA SER A 42 -13.34 -64.63 4.31
C SER A 42 -14.44 -65.52 4.92
N PHE A 43 -14.76 -65.29 6.20
CA PHE A 43 -15.81 -65.92 6.93
C PHE A 43 -16.92 -64.94 7.28
N THR A 44 -18.18 -65.30 6.97
CA THR A 44 -19.35 -64.44 7.29
C THR A 44 -20.13 -65.06 8.46
N ASN A 45 -20.23 -64.29 9.55
CA ASN A 45 -21.13 -64.60 10.66
C ASN A 45 -22.41 -63.76 10.55
N SER A 46 -23.54 -64.44 10.33
CA SER A 46 -24.86 -63.84 10.23
C SER A 46 -25.70 -64.05 11.52
N THR A 47 -25.10 -64.62 12.56
CA THR A 47 -25.75 -64.81 13.85
C THR A 47 -25.41 -63.70 14.82
N ALA A 48 -26.40 -63.23 15.57
CA ALA A 48 -26.21 -62.20 16.59
C ALA A 48 -25.31 -62.75 17.73
N ILE A 49 -24.38 -61.90 18.17
CA ILE A 49 -23.48 -62.22 19.29
C ILE A 49 -24.25 -62.05 20.63
N GLY A 50 -24.18 -63.00 21.49
CA GLY A 50 -24.79 -62.94 22.82
C GLY A 50 -24.04 -62.02 23.79
N ASN A 51 -24.40 -62.06 25.04
CA ASN A 51 -23.76 -61.25 26.09
C ASN A 51 -22.44 -61.90 26.55
N TYR A 52 -21.37 -61.63 25.84
CA TYR A 52 -20.02 -62.03 26.17
C TYR A 52 -19.23 -60.87 26.75
N ALA A 53 -18.17 -61.14 27.53
CA ALA A 53 -17.29 -60.09 28.04
C ALA A 53 -16.43 -59.43 26.92
N ARG A 54 -16.11 -60.22 25.88
CA ARG A 54 -15.33 -59.74 24.73
C ARG A 54 -15.69 -60.44 23.43
N LEU A 55 -15.65 -59.68 22.32
CA LEU A 55 -15.57 -60.21 20.96
C LEU A 55 -14.10 -60.16 20.58
N LEU A 56 -13.50 -61.35 20.29
CA LEU A 56 -12.10 -61.47 19.91
C LEU A 56 -12.00 -61.90 18.44
N LYS A 57 -11.36 -61.10 17.58
CA LYS A 57 -11.03 -61.49 16.20
C LYS A 57 -9.57 -61.93 16.13
N GLU A 58 -9.39 -63.21 15.72
CA GLU A 58 -8.09 -63.79 15.49
C GLU A 58 -7.94 -64.34 14.06
N GLY A 59 -6.67 -64.65 13.68
CA GLY A 59 -6.33 -65.22 12.36
C GLY A 59 -6.32 -64.12 11.29
N ASP A 60 -5.45 -64.29 10.28
CA ASP A 60 -5.08 -63.28 9.28
C ASP A 60 -6.15 -62.98 8.22
N GLY A 61 -7.21 -63.76 8.14
CA GLY A 61 -8.28 -63.59 7.16
C GLY A 61 -9.34 -62.58 7.60
N GLU A 62 -10.36 -62.42 6.75
CA GLU A 62 -11.47 -61.48 6.98
C GLU A 62 -12.64 -62.19 7.68
N VAL A 63 -13.19 -61.63 8.76
CA VAL A 63 -14.46 -62.01 9.29
C VAL A 63 -15.48 -60.90 9.07
N VAL A 64 -16.62 -61.24 8.45
CA VAL A 64 -17.72 -60.29 8.16
C VAL A 64 -18.88 -60.53 9.13
N LEU A 65 -19.23 -59.57 9.94
CA LEU A 65 -20.38 -59.57 10.81
C LEU A 65 -21.56 -58.85 10.16
N THR A 66 -22.68 -59.55 9.96
CA THR A 66 -23.85 -58.99 9.26
C THR A 66 -25.06 -58.78 10.17
N ALA A 67 -25.15 -59.51 11.26
CA ALA A 67 -26.27 -59.46 12.20
C ALA A 67 -26.17 -58.26 13.15
N ALA A 68 -27.28 -57.59 13.47
CA ALA A 68 -27.32 -56.61 14.55
C ALA A 68 -27.28 -57.38 15.90
N THR A 69 -26.41 -56.90 16.83
CA THR A 69 -26.13 -57.57 18.09
C THR A 69 -26.45 -56.60 19.24
N THR A 70 -27.68 -56.55 19.65
CA THR A 70 -28.17 -55.63 20.71
C THR A 70 -27.89 -56.08 22.13
N ALA A 71 -27.61 -57.37 22.34
CA ALA A 71 -27.33 -57.94 23.64
C ALA A 71 -25.83 -57.89 24.04
N PHE A 72 -24.94 -57.60 23.07
CA PHE A 72 -23.51 -57.57 23.30
C PHE A 72 -23.11 -56.21 23.90
N THR A 73 -22.48 -56.23 25.07
CA THR A 73 -22.00 -55.05 25.77
C THR A 73 -20.52 -55.13 26.18
N GLY A 74 -19.84 -56.15 25.74
CA GLY A 74 -18.42 -56.38 26.06
C GLY A 74 -17.49 -55.67 25.12
N ASP A 75 -16.19 -55.86 25.34
CA ASP A 75 -15.14 -55.22 24.53
C ASP A 75 -14.95 -55.89 23.19
N VAL A 76 -14.56 -55.17 22.18
CA VAL A 76 -14.16 -55.71 20.87
C VAL A 76 -12.66 -55.64 20.73
N LEU A 77 -11.96 -56.77 20.53
CA LEU A 77 -10.55 -56.82 20.26
C LEU A 77 -10.28 -57.43 18.87
N VAL A 78 -9.78 -56.63 17.96
CA VAL A 78 -9.28 -57.07 16.68
C VAL A 78 -7.79 -57.26 16.77
N LYS A 79 -7.38 -58.53 16.96
CA LYS A 79 -6.00 -58.89 17.21
C LYS A 79 -5.21 -59.12 15.94
N GLU A 80 -5.81 -59.80 14.98
CA GLU A 80 -5.21 -60.17 13.70
C GLU A 80 -6.25 -60.09 12.57
N GLY A 81 -5.79 -59.94 11.32
CA GLY A 81 -6.64 -59.93 10.13
C GLY A 81 -7.66 -58.81 10.08
N THR A 82 -8.76 -59.02 9.38
CA THR A 82 -9.80 -57.98 9.20
C THR A 82 -11.12 -58.38 9.86
N LEU A 83 -11.65 -57.50 10.70
CA LEU A 83 -13.03 -57.59 11.18
C LEU A 83 -13.88 -56.56 10.38
N THR A 84 -14.71 -57.07 9.50
CA THR A 84 -15.64 -56.24 8.69
C THR A 84 -17.02 -56.28 9.30
N ILE A 85 -17.62 -55.10 9.50
CA ILE A 85 -19.03 -54.99 9.91
C ILE A 85 -19.84 -54.37 8.77
N THR A 86 -21.01 -54.94 8.47
CA THR A 86 -21.96 -54.42 7.47
C THR A 86 -23.17 -53.78 8.10
N SER A 87 -23.32 -53.90 9.42
CA SER A 87 -24.31 -53.22 10.24
C SER A 87 -23.57 -52.49 11.39
N LEU A 88 -23.91 -51.25 11.67
CA LEU A 88 -23.33 -50.50 12.77
C LEU A 88 -23.62 -51.07 14.15
N LYS A 89 -24.64 -51.91 14.27
CA LYS A 89 -24.99 -52.64 15.52
C LYS A 89 -24.37 -54.05 15.58
N ALA A 90 -23.53 -54.41 14.64
CA ALA A 90 -22.96 -55.74 14.58
C ALA A 90 -22.01 -56.08 15.74
N VAL A 91 -21.49 -55.05 16.41
CA VAL A 91 -20.62 -55.18 17.57
C VAL A 91 -21.23 -54.55 18.84
N GLY A 92 -22.55 -54.51 18.92
CA GLY A 92 -23.25 -53.92 20.05
C GLY A 92 -23.42 -52.39 19.94
N THR A 93 -23.66 -51.75 21.08
CA THR A 93 -23.83 -50.30 21.15
C THR A 93 -22.99 -49.77 22.30
N GLY A 94 -22.10 -48.81 22.03
CA GLY A 94 -21.26 -48.16 23.03
C GLY A 94 -20.09 -49.02 23.55
N THR A 95 -19.78 -50.12 22.86
CA THR A 95 -18.70 -51.04 23.26
C THR A 95 -17.32 -50.47 22.85
N PRO A 96 -16.30 -50.57 23.70
CA PRO A 96 -14.93 -50.22 23.31
C PRO A 96 -14.42 -51.14 22.19
N VAL A 97 -13.70 -50.60 21.25
CA VAL A 97 -13.06 -51.31 20.14
C VAL A 97 -11.56 -51.07 20.18
N THR A 98 -10.76 -52.12 20.25
CA THR A 98 -9.30 -52.06 20.16
C THR A 98 -8.84 -52.80 18.92
N VAL A 99 -8.04 -52.14 18.11
CA VAL A 99 -7.42 -52.68 16.89
C VAL A 99 -5.90 -52.69 17.11
N GLN A 100 -5.33 -53.90 17.16
CA GLN A 100 -3.90 -54.06 17.35
C GLN A 100 -3.12 -53.78 16.03
N ASP A 101 -1.82 -53.57 16.15
CA ASP A 101 -0.94 -53.42 14.97
C ASP A 101 -1.06 -54.62 14.03
N GLY A 102 -1.15 -54.36 12.74
CA GLY A 102 -1.34 -55.35 11.68
C GLY A 102 -2.81 -55.78 11.46
N ALA A 103 -3.73 -55.45 12.37
CA ALA A 103 -5.16 -55.76 12.27
C ALA A 103 -5.96 -54.61 11.62
N THR A 104 -7.14 -54.93 11.07
CA THR A 104 -8.04 -53.95 10.45
C THR A 104 -9.45 -54.06 11.00
N PHE A 105 -10.02 -52.95 11.47
CA PHE A 105 -11.47 -52.86 11.68
C PHE A 105 -12.11 -52.13 10.50
N TYR A 106 -12.99 -52.80 9.75
CA TYR A 106 -13.55 -52.30 8.52
C TYR A 106 -15.05 -52.02 8.64
N LEU A 107 -15.44 -50.75 8.59
CA LEU A 107 -16.81 -50.28 8.55
C LEU A 107 -17.28 -50.24 7.08
N LYS A 108 -17.99 -51.29 6.64
CA LYS A 108 -18.53 -51.44 5.28
C LYS A 108 -20.05 -51.42 5.36
N THR A 109 -20.65 -50.28 5.53
CA THR A 109 -22.06 -50.12 5.86
C THR A 109 -22.82 -49.38 4.76
N PRO A 110 -24.13 -49.73 4.53
CA PRO A 110 -25.01 -48.90 3.77
C PRO A 110 -25.23 -47.57 4.49
N HIS A 111 -25.37 -46.49 3.73
CA HIS A 111 -25.80 -45.20 4.29
C HIS A 111 -27.34 -45.19 4.40
N ALA A 112 -27.87 -45.03 5.58
CA ALA A 112 -29.29 -44.74 5.78
C ALA A 112 -29.43 -43.24 5.91
N GLY A 113 -29.88 -42.52 4.90
CA GLY A 113 -30.29 -41.09 4.88
C GLY A 113 -29.91 -40.21 6.03
N ASN A 114 -30.07 -38.93 5.90
CA ASN A 114 -29.73 -37.86 6.81
C ASN A 114 -29.45 -38.18 8.27
N GLN A 115 -28.19 -38.04 8.67
CA GLN A 115 -27.62 -37.61 9.97
C GLN A 115 -27.95 -38.35 11.25
N SER A 116 -29.12 -38.92 11.50
CA SER A 116 -29.47 -39.38 12.84
C SER A 116 -29.33 -40.89 13.12
N ASP A 117 -29.32 -41.71 12.08
CA ASP A 117 -29.45 -43.16 12.26
C ASP A 117 -28.22 -44.00 11.90
N ALA A 118 -27.18 -43.37 11.38
CA ALA A 118 -25.97 -44.04 10.92
C ALA A 118 -24.78 -43.92 11.88
N LEU A 119 -25.04 -43.79 13.17
CA LEU A 119 -23.99 -43.42 14.10
C LEU A 119 -23.41 -44.67 14.76
N PHE A 120 -22.12 -44.88 14.55
CA PHE A 120 -21.28 -45.70 15.42
C PHE A 120 -20.96 -44.97 16.71
N THR A 121 -21.99 -44.29 17.24
CA THR A 121 -21.87 -43.42 18.42
C THR A 121 -21.80 -44.27 19.69
N GLY A 122 -21.06 -43.76 20.66
CA GLY A 122 -20.81 -44.39 21.92
C GLY A 122 -19.64 -45.39 21.93
N HIS A 123 -19.07 -45.73 20.74
CA HIS A 123 -17.90 -46.55 20.71
C HIS A 123 -16.61 -45.76 20.85
N ASP A 124 -15.83 -46.05 21.87
CA ASP A 124 -14.44 -45.59 21.99
C ASP A 124 -13.55 -46.54 21.21
N ILE A 125 -12.79 -46.01 20.25
CA ILE A 125 -11.91 -46.80 19.40
C ILE A 125 -10.45 -46.50 19.70
N THR A 126 -9.67 -47.55 19.98
CA THR A 126 -8.22 -47.47 20.10
C THR A 126 -7.59 -48.21 18.93
N ILE A 127 -6.72 -47.55 18.19
CA ILE A 127 -6.10 -48.09 16.97
C ILE A 127 -4.57 -48.01 17.00
N ALA A 128 -3.92 -49.02 16.41
CA ALA A 128 -2.48 -49.03 16.19
C ALA A 128 -2.18 -49.63 14.79
N GLY A 129 -1.07 -49.21 14.19
CA GLY A 129 -0.50 -49.80 12.98
C GLY A 129 -1.17 -49.39 11.67
N LYS A 130 -0.68 -50.00 10.60
CA LYS A 130 -1.11 -49.70 9.22
C LYS A 130 -2.28 -50.52 8.73
N GLY A 131 -2.70 -51.50 9.54
CA GLY A 131 -3.73 -52.45 9.14
C GLY A 131 -3.24 -53.54 8.16
N VAL A 132 -4.09 -54.50 7.88
CA VAL A 132 -3.81 -55.58 6.95
C VAL A 132 -3.39 -55.05 5.57
N GLY A 133 -2.22 -55.45 5.11
CA GLY A 133 -1.69 -55.03 3.81
C GLY A 133 -1.46 -53.51 3.70
N GLY A 134 -1.38 -52.76 4.80
CA GLY A 134 -1.24 -51.31 4.79
C GLY A 134 -2.53 -50.56 4.41
N MET A 135 -3.68 -51.21 4.44
CA MET A 135 -4.93 -50.62 4.01
C MET A 135 -5.72 -49.90 5.09
N GLY A 136 -5.10 -49.65 6.26
CA GLY A 136 -5.66 -48.94 7.37
C GLY A 136 -6.08 -49.84 8.55
N ALA A 137 -5.68 -49.47 9.76
CA ALA A 137 -6.18 -50.11 10.99
C ALA A 137 -7.68 -49.88 11.16
N LEU A 138 -8.15 -48.73 10.74
CA LEU A 138 -9.55 -48.35 10.63
C LEU A 138 -9.89 -48.06 9.17
N ARG A 139 -10.89 -48.71 8.60
CA ARG A 139 -11.39 -48.47 7.24
C ARG A 139 -12.86 -48.10 7.25
N TYR A 140 -13.21 -47.18 6.40
CA TYR A 140 -14.59 -46.78 6.17
C TYR A 140 -14.93 -46.75 4.68
N LYS A 141 -16.00 -47.46 4.31
CA LYS A 141 -16.59 -47.43 2.96
C LYS A 141 -18.10 -47.49 3.03
N GLN A 142 -18.72 -46.51 2.39
CA GLN A 142 -20.18 -46.56 2.16
C GLN A 142 -20.51 -47.48 1.02
N THR A 143 -21.51 -48.38 1.20
CA THR A 143 -21.89 -49.40 0.20
C THR A 143 -23.08 -49.01 -0.66
N SER A 144 -23.91 -48.06 -0.20
CA SER A 144 -25.05 -47.53 -0.94
C SER A 144 -25.45 -46.14 -0.46
N GLY A 145 -26.19 -45.40 -1.29
CA GLY A 145 -26.65 -44.03 -0.99
C GLY A 145 -25.62 -42.93 -1.30
N SER A 146 -26.07 -41.68 -1.32
CA SER A 146 -25.27 -40.47 -1.62
C SER A 146 -25.04 -39.58 -0.43
N GLY A 147 -25.33 -40.03 0.76
CA GLY A 147 -25.24 -39.21 1.98
C GLY A 147 -23.85 -39.22 2.62
N CYS A 148 -23.77 -38.62 3.79
CA CYS A 148 -22.57 -38.43 4.57
C CYS A 148 -22.63 -39.28 5.83
N ALA A 149 -21.55 -39.94 6.16
CA ALA A 149 -21.39 -40.52 7.49
C ALA A 149 -20.76 -39.49 8.40
N ASP A 150 -21.54 -38.54 8.82
CA ASP A 150 -21.11 -37.53 9.80
C ASP A 150 -21.42 -38.09 11.19
N ASN A 151 -20.54 -37.86 12.17
CA ASN A 151 -20.67 -38.29 13.57
C ASN A 151 -20.59 -39.81 13.82
N MET A 152 -19.62 -40.47 13.19
CA MET A 152 -19.52 -41.93 13.31
C MET A 152 -18.95 -42.49 14.59
N PHE A 153 -18.13 -41.73 15.32
CA PHE A 153 -17.41 -42.23 16.50
C PHE A 153 -17.53 -41.29 17.70
N SER A 154 -17.52 -41.92 18.90
CA SER A 154 -17.46 -41.17 20.15
C SER A 154 -16.06 -40.64 20.41
N LYS A 155 -15.06 -41.47 20.27
CA LYS A 155 -13.65 -41.13 20.52
C LYS A 155 -12.75 -42.06 19.71
N ILE A 156 -11.65 -41.48 19.17
CA ILE A 156 -10.54 -42.26 18.61
C ILE A 156 -9.28 -41.94 19.40
N THR A 157 -8.55 -42.98 19.82
CA THR A 157 -7.27 -42.83 20.50
C THR A 157 -6.23 -43.65 19.73
N LEU A 158 -5.03 -43.11 19.55
CA LEU A 158 -3.92 -43.88 19.00
C LEU A 158 -3.16 -44.54 20.13
N ALA A 159 -2.92 -45.85 20.00
CA ALA A 159 -2.05 -46.60 20.88
C ALA A 159 -0.60 -46.68 20.34
N ASP A 160 -0.45 -46.47 19.04
CA ASP A 160 0.81 -46.31 18.31
C ASP A 160 0.50 -45.58 16.99
N ASP A 161 1.52 -45.32 16.17
CA ASP A 161 1.32 -44.78 14.82
C ASP A 161 0.28 -45.62 14.09
N ALA A 162 -0.73 -44.94 13.52
CA ALA A 162 -1.86 -45.63 12.93
C ALA A 162 -2.24 -45.08 11.55
N THR A 163 -2.91 -45.93 10.74
CA THR A 163 -3.47 -45.54 9.45
C THR A 163 -4.99 -45.67 9.44
N ILE A 164 -5.65 -44.64 8.92
CA ILE A 164 -7.09 -44.65 8.62
C ILE A 164 -7.30 -44.58 7.10
N ALA A 165 -8.12 -45.52 6.55
CA ALA A 165 -8.52 -45.45 5.18
C ALA A 165 -9.94 -44.88 5.03
N VAL A 166 -10.03 -43.72 4.37
CA VAL A 166 -11.29 -42.98 4.10
C VAL A 166 -11.63 -43.17 2.62
N GLU A 167 -12.46 -44.16 2.31
CA GLU A 167 -12.87 -44.51 0.93
C GLU A 167 -14.14 -43.78 0.49
N SER A 168 -14.93 -43.29 1.46
CA SER A 168 -16.15 -42.49 1.24
C SER A 168 -16.13 -41.29 2.17
N ARG A 169 -17.14 -40.40 2.08
CA ARG A 169 -17.22 -39.25 2.95
C ARG A 169 -17.32 -39.69 4.42
N PHE A 170 -16.43 -39.20 5.24
CA PHE A 170 -16.27 -39.53 6.65
C PHE A 170 -16.19 -38.29 7.50
N GLY A 171 -17.12 -38.08 8.42
CA GLY A 171 -17.17 -36.95 9.34
C GLY A 171 -16.80 -37.37 10.77
N MET A 172 -15.95 -36.60 11.38
CA MET A 172 -15.57 -36.71 12.79
C MET A 172 -16.23 -35.59 13.59
N PHE A 173 -17.30 -35.90 14.20
CA PHE A 173 -18.06 -35.39 15.37
C PHE A 173 -18.39 -33.92 15.61
N TYR A 174 -19.61 -33.77 16.15
CA TYR A 174 -20.09 -32.63 16.90
C TYR A 174 -19.69 -32.72 18.40
N ASN A 175 -18.99 -31.70 18.88
CA ASN A 175 -18.91 -31.17 20.22
C ASN A 175 -18.29 -31.93 21.40
N THR A 176 -18.15 -33.23 21.48
CA THR A 176 -17.73 -33.82 22.76
C THR A 176 -16.65 -34.92 22.67
N TYR A 177 -16.34 -35.43 21.50
CA TYR A 177 -15.52 -36.61 21.39
C TYR A 177 -14.22 -36.35 20.67
N PRO A 178 -13.07 -36.36 21.32
CA PRO A 178 -11.80 -36.01 20.72
C PRO A 178 -11.20 -37.13 19.85
N LEU A 179 -10.47 -36.71 18.82
CA LEU A 179 -9.39 -37.53 18.27
C LEU A 179 -8.16 -37.24 19.14
N ASP A 180 -7.68 -38.27 19.85
CA ASP A 180 -6.48 -38.18 20.67
C ASP A 180 -5.33 -38.95 19.98
N LEU A 181 -4.31 -38.18 19.55
CA LEU A 181 -3.14 -38.74 18.90
C LEU A 181 -2.17 -39.39 19.88
N ALA A 182 -2.28 -39.10 21.16
CA ALA A 182 -1.47 -39.62 22.25
C ALA A 182 0.07 -39.60 21.98
N GLY A 183 0.56 -38.62 21.25
CA GLY A 183 1.96 -38.48 20.85
C GLY A 183 2.34 -39.18 19.54
N HIS A 184 1.39 -39.79 18.84
CA HIS A 184 1.61 -40.61 17.64
C HIS A 184 1.21 -39.93 16.34
N THR A 185 1.54 -40.61 15.22
CA THR A 185 1.19 -40.16 13.88
C THR A 185 -0.03 -40.91 13.35
N LEU A 186 -1.06 -40.16 12.95
CA LEU A 186 -2.20 -40.66 12.20
C LEU A 186 -2.02 -40.42 10.72
N THR A 187 -1.88 -41.46 9.92
CA THR A 187 -1.85 -41.38 8.47
C THR A 187 -3.23 -41.63 7.88
N ARG A 188 -3.70 -40.71 7.08
CA ARG A 188 -4.93 -40.87 6.31
C ARG A 188 -4.62 -41.25 4.88
N ILE A 189 -5.23 -42.34 4.37
CA ILE A 189 -5.21 -42.79 3.00
C ILE A 189 -6.66 -42.87 2.43
N GLY A 190 -6.80 -43.12 1.15
CA GLY A 190 -8.09 -43.21 0.48
C GLY A 190 -8.60 -41.90 -0.09
N GLY A 191 -9.41 -41.99 -1.15
CA GLY A 191 -9.89 -40.84 -1.94
C GLY A 191 -11.15 -40.14 -1.42
N GLY A 192 -11.76 -40.62 -0.34
CA GLY A 192 -12.98 -40.05 0.21
C GLY A 192 -12.75 -38.67 0.87
N LEU A 193 -13.81 -37.91 1.13
CA LEU A 193 -13.76 -36.65 1.86
C LEU A 193 -13.66 -36.93 3.36
N TRP A 194 -12.66 -36.35 4.03
CA TRP A 194 -12.50 -36.40 5.47
C TRP A 194 -12.85 -35.06 6.11
N MET A 195 -13.78 -35.11 7.05
CA MET A 195 -14.34 -33.91 7.70
C MET A 195 -14.05 -33.91 9.20
N PHE A 196 -13.59 -32.79 9.72
CA PHE A 196 -13.30 -32.59 11.14
C PHE A 196 -14.27 -31.55 11.75
N PHE A 197 -14.94 -31.94 12.82
CA PHE A 197 -15.91 -31.11 13.53
C PHE A 197 -15.61 -30.98 15.02
N SER A 198 -14.65 -31.71 15.56
CA SER A 198 -14.43 -31.83 16.99
C SER A 198 -13.02 -31.45 17.41
N HIS A 199 -12.65 -31.80 18.63
CA HIS A 199 -11.36 -31.53 19.20
C HIS A 199 -10.32 -32.57 18.74
N VAL A 200 -9.26 -32.10 18.10
CA VAL A 200 -8.04 -32.88 17.82
C VAL A 200 -6.99 -32.48 18.82
N LYS A 201 -6.62 -33.43 19.68
CA LYS A 201 -5.61 -33.25 20.72
C LYS A 201 -4.52 -34.32 20.64
N SER A 202 -3.45 -34.12 21.38
CA SER A 202 -2.40 -35.12 21.54
C SER A 202 -1.96 -35.19 22.99
N THR A 203 -2.45 -36.17 23.74
CA THR A 203 -2.00 -36.42 25.12
C THR A 203 -0.66 -37.16 25.10
N GLY A 204 0.24 -36.84 26.02
CA GLY A 204 1.53 -37.54 26.11
C GLY A 204 2.66 -37.01 25.24
N GLY A 205 2.40 -36.12 24.26
CA GLY A 205 3.42 -35.53 23.41
C GLY A 205 2.90 -34.89 22.11
N PRO A 206 3.78 -34.35 21.27
CA PRO A 206 3.41 -33.85 19.96
C PRO A 206 2.84 -34.95 19.07
N GLY A 207 1.70 -34.69 18.41
CA GLY A 207 1.06 -35.60 17.50
C GLY A 207 0.98 -35.05 16.08
N THR A 208 0.94 -35.96 15.09
CA THR A 208 0.88 -35.56 13.70
C THR A 208 -0.27 -36.27 12.96
N ILE A 209 -1.01 -35.52 12.14
CA ILE A 209 -1.94 -36.09 11.15
C ILE A 209 -1.34 -35.88 9.78
N VAL A 210 -1.19 -36.96 9.00
CA VAL A 210 -0.69 -36.90 7.62
C VAL A 210 -1.81 -37.33 6.67
N SER A 211 -2.34 -36.40 5.91
CA SER A 211 -3.29 -36.75 4.84
C SER A 211 -2.54 -36.98 3.51
N THR A 212 -2.62 -38.17 2.96
CA THR A 212 -1.89 -38.55 1.75
C THR A 212 -2.79 -38.63 0.50
N ALA A 213 -4.11 -38.56 0.64
CA ALA A 213 -5.03 -38.64 -0.48
C ALA A 213 -6.38 -37.98 -0.16
N GLY A 214 -7.20 -37.70 -1.19
CA GLY A 214 -8.53 -37.12 -1.06
C GLY A 214 -8.60 -35.73 -0.47
N ASN A 215 -9.80 -35.21 -0.29
CA ASN A 215 -10.02 -33.89 0.30
C ASN A 215 -10.16 -33.95 1.84
N VAL A 216 -9.72 -32.90 2.51
CA VAL A 216 -9.90 -32.68 3.94
C VAL A 216 -10.74 -31.42 4.12
N THR A 217 -11.67 -31.44 5.06
CA THR A 217 -12.47 -30.26 5.39
C THR A 217 -12.49 -30.04 6.90
N PHE A 218 -12.15 -28.84 7.30
CA PHE A 218 -12.34 -28.34 8.66
C PHE A 218 -13.73 -27.71 8.76
N GLN A 219 -14.47 -28.10 9.76
CA GLN A 219 -15.84 -27.66 10.00
C GLN A 219 -15.94 -26.75 11.23
N ASN A 220 -17.14 -26.26 11.50
CA ASN A 220 -17.45 -25.44 12.65
C ASN A 220 -16.97 -26.08 13.97
N ASP A 221 -16.58 -25.26 14.91
CA ASP A 221 -16.17 -25.65 16.27
C ASP A 221 -14.95 -26.57 16.37
N LEU A 222 -14.25 -26.82 15.26
CA LEU A 222 -13.02 -27.60 15.28
C LEU A 222 -11.96 -26.92 16.16
N ILE A 223 -11.45 -27.69 17.11
CA ILE A 223 -10.32 -27.33 17.96
C ILE A 223 -9.14 -28.21 17.55
N ILE A 224 -8.01 -27.61 17.25
CA ILE A 224 -6.74 -28.32 17.07
C ILE A 224 -5.74 -27.73 18.07
N ASP A 225 -5.25 -28.57 18.99
CA ASP A 225 -4.31 -28.15 20.01
C ASP A 225 -2.96 -27.76 19.40
N GLU A 226 -2.23 -26.90 20.10
CA GLU A 226 -0.97 -26.33 19.61
C GLU A 226 0.17 -27.34 19.41
N ASN A 227 0.10 -28.50 20.08
CA ASN A 227 1.06 -29.60 19.90
C ASN A 227 0.69 -30.58 18.78
N VAL A 228 -0.35 -30.28 18.00
CA VAL A 228 -0.77 -31.10 16.85
C VAL A 228 -0.29 -30.47 15.55
N THR A 229 0.35 -31.28 14.69
CA THR A 229 0.69 -30.91 13.32
C THR A 229 -0.24 -31.60 12.32
N PHE A 230 -0.87 -30.83 11.43
CA PHE A 230 -1.71 -31.36 10.36
C PHE A 230 -1.01 -31.20 9.01
N VAL A 231 -0.67 -32.29 8.33
CA VAL A 231 0.10 -32.30 7.09
C VAL A 231 -0.81 -32.62 5.89
N ILE A 232 -0.89 -31.72 4.94
CA ILE A 232 -1.53 -31.89 3.64
C ILE A 232 -0.46 -32.16 2.59
N THR A 233 -0.30 -33.43 2.18
CA THR A 233 0.76 -33.84 1.24
C THR A 233 0.43 -33.45 -0.20
N ASN A 234 1.40 -33.60 -1.10
CA ASN A 234 1.25 -33.31 -2.52
C ASN A 234 0.27 -34.25 -3.27
N SER A 235 -0.08 -35.39 -2.70
CA SER A 235 -1.10 -36.32 -3.24
C SER A 235 -2.48 -36.10 -2.64
N THR A 236 -2.60 -35.28 -1.59
CA THR A 236 -3.90 -34.91 -0.99
C THR A 236 -4.63 -33.93 -1.91
N GLY A 237 -5.94 -33.87 -1.83
CA GLY A 237 -6.74 -32.78 -2.38
C GLY A 237 -6.55 -31.47 -1.60
N SER A 238 -7.47 -30.54 -1.76
CA SER A 238 -7.44 -29.28 -1.03
C SER A 238 -7.87 -29.45 0.42
N LEU A 239 -7.36 -28.60 1.32
CA LEU A 239 -7.92 -28.37 2.63
C LEU A 239 -9.06 -27.34 2.50
N GLY A 240 -10.29 -27.77 2.70
CA GLY A 240 -11.46 -26.92 2.74
C GLY A 240 -11.71 -26.38 4.16
N LEU A 241 -12.06 -25.10 4.26
CA LEU A 241 -12.51 -24.48 5.50
C LEU A 241 -14.02 -24.22 5.35
N TRP A 242 -14.83 -25.07 5.95
CA TRP A 242 -16.28 -25.01 5.82
C TRP A 242 -16.93 -24.75 7.18
N GLY A 243 -16.95 -23.51 7.60
CA GLY A 243 -17.57 -23.07 8.84
C GLY A 243 -18.23 -21.73 8.69
N THR A 244 -19.32 -21.51 9.40
CA THR A 244 -20.03 -20.23 9.46
C THR A 244 -19.68 -19.42 10.70
N TYR A 245 -18.72 -19.87 11.52
CA TYR A 245 -18.49 -19.30 12.85
C TYR A 245 -17.06 -18.78 13.05
N ALA A 246 -16.97 -17.65 13.70
CA ALA A 246 -15.75 -16.91 14.05
C ALA A 246 -14.80 -17.60 15.03
N THR A 247 -15.04 -18.87 15.39
CA THR A 247 -14.43 -19.51 16.56
C THR A 247 -13.69 -20.81 16.30
N SER A 248 -13.30 -21.14 15.06
CA SER A 248 -12.42 -22.30 14.89
C SER A 248 -11.11 -22.03 15.64
N LYS A 249 -10.86 -22.81 16.70
CA LYS A 249 -9.67 -22.70 17.56
C LYS A 249 -8.58 -23.61 17.05
N VAL A 250 -8.18 -23.42 15.78
CA VAL A 250 -7.07 -24.16 15.19
C VAL A 250 -5.78 -23.51 15.64
N LYS A 251 -5.16 -24.06 16.68
CA LYS A 251 -3.87 -23.58 17.20
C LYS A 251 -2.69 -24.38 16.68
N GLY A 252 -2.93 -25.63 16.26
CA GLY A 252 -1.92 -26.51 15.72
C GLY A 252 -1.34 -26.05 14.38
N LEU A 253 -0.16 -26.55 14.04
CA LEU A 253 0.53 -26.25 12.79
C LEU A 253 -0.17 -26.93 11.59
N ILE A 254 -0.54 -26.15 10.59
CA ILE A 254 -1.03 -26.66 9.30
C ILE A 254 0.12 -26.61 8.30
N LYS A 255 0.67 -27.78 7.93
CA LYS A 255 1.71 -27.91 6.91
C LYS A 255 1.10 -28.32 5.56
N VAL A 256 1.28 -27.48 4.55
CA VAL A 256 0.67 -27.68 3.21
C VAL A 256 1.77 -27.75 2.17
N TYR A 257 1.77 -28.80 1.37
CA TYR A 257 2.73 -28.98 0.30
C TYR A 257 2.34 -28.25 -0.98
N THR A 258 3.35 -27.89 -1.77
CA THR A 258 3.21 -27.21 -3.07
C THR A 258 2.27 -27.97 -4.02
N GLY A 259 1.52 -27.23 -4.83
CA GLY A 259 0.46 -27.73 -5.69
C GLY A 259 -0.88 -27.95 -4.97
N ARG A 260 -0.95 -27.62 -3.66
CA ARG A 260 -2.17 -27.75 -2.86
C ARG A 260 -2.68 -26.40 -2.39
N SER A 261 -3.94 -26.40 -1.94
CA SER A 261 -4.59 -25.19 -1.48
C SER A 261 -5.23 -25.35 -0.10
N ILE A 262 -5.27 -24.25 0.64
CA ILE A 262 -6.23 -24.02 1.72
C ILE A 262 -7.32 -23.15 1.13
N ALA A 263 -8.57 -23.63 1.13
CA ALA A 263 -9.69 -22.96 0.51
C ALA A 263 -10.78 -22.63 1.53
N ALA A 264 -11.08 -21.37 1.72
CA ALA A 264 -12.26 -20.96 2.47
C ALA A 264 -13.50 -21.30 1.65
N GLN A 265 -14.30 -22.28 2.12
CA GLN A 265 -15.49 -22.78 1.42
C GLN A 265 -16.79 -22.20 1.99
N SER A 266 -16.76 -21.59 3.17
CA SER A 266 -17.87 -20.89 3.79
C SER A 266 -17.38 -19.66 4.55
N GLY A 267 -18.29 -18.92 5.12
CA GLY A 267 -18.04 -17.65 5.80
C GLY A 267 -18.50 -16.46 4.94
N THR A 268 -19.08 -15.47 5.57
CA THR A 268 -19.41 -14.17 4.98
C THR A 268 -18.39 -13.13 5.45
N ASP A 269 -18.46 -11.91 4.96
CA ASP A 269 -17.55 -10.83 5.37
C ASP A 269 -17.50 -10.57 6.89
N GLY A 270 -18.53 -11.01 7.63
CA GLY A 270 -18.59 -10.93 9.08
C GLY A 270 -18.09 -12.16 9.86
N THR A 271 -17.87 -13.28 9.17
CA THR A 271 -17.43 -14.55 9.80
C THR A 271 -16.17 -15.06 9.13
N ARG A 272 -15.07 -15.13 9.87
CA ARG A 272 -13.76 -15.55 9.36
C ARG A 272 -13.45 -16.98 9.76
N ASN A 273 -12.83 -17.72 8.86
CA ASN A 273 -12.17 -18.98 9.21
C ASN A 273 -10.77 -18.66 9.77
N HIS A 274 -10.56 -18.94 11.03
CA HIS A 274 -9.32 -18.69 11.75
C HIS A 274 -8.41 -19.90 11.74
N LEU A 275 -7.17 -19.72 11.31
CA LEU A 275 -6.10 -20.71 11.36
C LEU A 275 -4.97 -20.24 12.26
N GLY A 276 -4.36 -21.17 12.97
CA GLY A 276 -3.12 -20.95 13.69
C GLY A 276 -1.91 -20.85 12.73
N PRO A 277 -0.76 -21.45 13.11
CA PRO A 277 0.41 -21.46 12.25
C PRO A 277 0.18 -22.21 10.94
N VAL A 278 0.69 -21.65 9.82
CA VAL A 278 0.65 -22.29 8.51
C VAL A 278 2.07 -22.37 7.95
N HIS A 279 2.47 -23.54 7.48
CA HIS A 279 3.76 -23.75 6.80
C HIS A 279 3.57 -24.26 5.39
N ALA A 280 4.05 -23.50 4.40
CA ALA A 280 4.08 -23.89 3.01
C ALA A 280 5.36 -24.66 2.70
N ALA A 281 5.24 -25.97 2.41
CA ALA A 281 6.36 -26.87 2.21
C ALA A 281 6.44 -27.40 0.75
N GLY A 282 7.57 -27.95 0.37
CA GLY A 282 7.71 -28.76 -0.84
C GLY A 282 8.66 -28.23 -1.89
N GLU A 283 8.32 -28.40 -3.17
CA GLU A 283 9.22 -28.17 -4.30
C GLU A 283 9.48 -26.69 -4.56
N PRO A 284 10.75 -26.31 -4.85
CA PRO A 284 11.10 -24.96 -5.27
C PRO A 284 10.28 -24.46 -6.46
N ALA A 285 10.04 -23.14 -6.48
CA ALA A 285 9.31 -22.44 -7.53
C ALA A 285 7.83 -22.82 -7.74
N LYS A 286 7.30 -23.76 -6.96
CA LYS A 286 5.88 -24.11 -6.96
C LYS A 286 5.09 -23.37 -5.87
N PHE A 287 3.76 -23.28 -6.06
CA PHE A 287 2.88 -22.51 -5.17
C PHE A 287 2.12 -23.41 -4.18
N VAL A 288 1.94 -22.88 -2.97
CA VAL A 288 0.84 -23.19 -2.07
C VAL A 288 -0.21 -22.09 -2.23
N THR A 289 -1.47 -22.48 -2.40
CA THR A 289 -2.56 -21.51 -2.67
C THR A 289 -3.43 -21.29 -1.44
N LEU A 290 -3.67 -20.04 -1.10
CA LEU A 290 -4.65 -19.58 -0.11
C LEU A 290 -5.86 -19.03 -0.88
N ALA A 291 -6.93 -19.81 -0.98
CA ALA A 291 -8.08 -19.47 -1.80
C ALA A 291 -9.23 -18.91 -0.96
N THR A 292 -9.71 -17.70 -1.31
CA THR A 292 -10.81 -17.00 -0.63
C THR A 292 -12.06 -16.83 -1.50
N THR A 293 -12.26 -17.75 -2.47
CA THR A 293 -13.49 -17.84 -3.26
C THR A 293 -13.89 -19.31 -3.39
N TYR A 294 -15.15 -19.58 -3.16
CA TYR A 294 -15.75 -20.89 -3.38
C TYR A 294 -17.11 -20.74 -4.08
N SER A 295 -17.31 -21.47 -5.17
CA SER A 295 -18.56 -21.42 -5.98
C SER A 295 -18.99 -19.98 -6.31
N ASN A 296 -18.06 -19.12 -6.75
CA ASN A 296 -18.24 -17.70 -7.09
C ASN A 296 -18.68 -16.78 -5.93
N SER A 297 -18.62 -17.25 -4.69
CA SER A 297 -18.91 -16.45 -3.51
C SER A 297 -17.65 -16.02 -2.77
N HIS A 298 -17.64 -14.77 -2.28
CA HIS A 298 -16.56 -14.25 -1.41
C HIS A 298 -16.52 -15.04 -0.11
N ARG A 299 -15.34 -15.47 0.30
CA ARG A 299 -15.09 -16.19 1.55
C ARG A 299 -13.94 -15.59 2.30
N SER A 300 -14.00 -15.64 3.62
CA SER A 300 -13.04 -14.98 4.51
C SER A 300 -12.12 -16.00 5.19
N MET A 301 -10.83 -15.68 5.26
CA MET A 301 -9.81 -16.48 5.94
C MET A 301 -8.90 -15.58 6.77
N SER A 302 -8.51 -16.06 7.95
CA SER A 302 -7.49 -15.43 8.79
C SER A 302 -6.42 -16.44 9.15
N ILE A 303 -5.16 -16.04 9.06
CA ILE A 303 -4.02 -16.78 9.62
C ILE A 303 -3.52 -15.96 10.80
N ASP A 304 -3.81 -16.43 12.01
CA ASP A 304 -3.52 -15.72 13.25
C ASP A 304 -2.16 -16.08 13.84
N GLY A 305 -1.64 -17.27 13.51
CA GLY A 305 -0.28 -17.69 13.81
C GLY A 305 0.71 -17.35 12.68
N PRO A 306 1.99 -17.76 12.83
CA PRO A 306 2.99 -17.57 11.78
C PRO A 306 2.61 -18.22 10.44
N LEU A 307 2.82 -17.50 9.35
CA LEU A 307 2.83 -18.04 7.99
C LEU A 307 4.29 -18.19 7.54
N THR A 308 4.75 -19.42 7.44
CA THR A 308 6.14 -19.73 7.08
C THR A 308 6.22 -20.54 5.79
N CYS A 309 7.37 -20.60 5.14
CA CYS A 309 7.57 -21.46 3.99
C CYS A 309 9.01 -22.00 3.90
N ASP A 310 9.16 -23.14 3.17
CA ASP A 310 10.46 -23.64 2.76
C ASP A 310 11.17 -22.68 1.80
N HIS A 311 12.49 -22.82 1.66
CA HIS A 311 13.28 -22.05 0.72
C HIS A 311 12.75 -22.22 -0.71
N GLU A 312 12.58 -21.11 -1.45
CA GLU A 312 12.06 -21.05 -2.82
C GLU A 312 10.59 -21.46 -3.03
N VAL A 313 9.90 -21.90 -2.01
CA VAL A 313 8.45 -22.15 -2.09
C VAL A 313 7.71 -20.81 -2.25
N ARG A 314 6.64 -20.82 -3.03
CA ARG A 314 5.83 -19.65 -3.35
C ARG A 314 4.46 -19.76 -2.70
N ILE A 315 3.93 -18.65 -2.24
CA ILE A 315 2.57 -18.55 -1.69
C ILE A 315 1.74 -17.67 -2.63
N SER A 316 0.56 -18.16 -3.00
CA SER A 316 -0.41 -17.40 -3.80
C SER A 316 -1.71 -17.23 -3.03
N LYS A 317 -2.17 -15.98 -2.89
CA LYS A 317 -3.54 -15.68 -2.46
C LYS A 317 -4.40 -15.52 -3.71
N THR A 318 -5.43 -16.35 -3.83
CA THR A 318 -6.40 -16.30 -4.93
C THR A 318 -7.81 -16.01 -4.43
N GLY A 319 -8.68 -15.61 -5.35
CA GLY A 319 -10.09 -15.34 -5.05
C GLY A 319 -10.35 -13.92 -4.54
N THR A 320 -11.62 -13.55 -4.56
CA THR A 320 -12.11 -12.18 -4.34
C THR A 320 -12.36 -11.83 -2.89
N GLY A 321 -12.44 -12.81 -2.00
CA GLY A 321 -12.66 -12.59 -0.58
C GLY A 321 -11.39 -12.14 0.17
N PRO A 322 -11.56 -11.65 1.40
CA PRO A 322 -10.46 -11.16 2.22
C PRO A 322 -9.64 -12.28 2.86
N LEU A 323 -8.33 -12.06 2.92
CA LEU A 323 -7.35 -12.79 3.73
C LEU A 323 -6.74 -11.84 4.75
N TRP A 324 -6.77 -12.22 6.03
CA TRP A 324 -6.06 -11.52 7.09
C TRP A 324 -4.81 -12.30 7.48
N LEU A 325 -3.67 -11.64 7.54
CA LEU A 325 -2.42 -12.15 8.09
C LEU A 325 -2.14 -11.41 9.38
N ASN A 326 -2.61 -11.99 10.50
CA ASN A 326 -2.47 -11.42 11.84
C ASN A 326 -1.19 -11.89 12.53
N GLY A 327 -0.67 -13.07 12.14
CA GLY A 327 0.62 -13.55 12.57
C GLY A 327 1.78 -13.05 11.70
N PRO A 328 3.03 -13.26 12.14
CA PRO A 328 4.18 -12.95 11.32
C PRO A 328 4.22 -13.80 10.05
N VAL A 329 4.74 -13.22 8.97
CA VAL A 329 4.98 -13.94 7.70
C VAL A 329 6.47 -14.07 7.50
N GLU A 330 6.99 -15.29 7.44
CA GLU A 330 8.41 -15.57 7.34
C GLU A 330 8.74 -16.36 6.06
N MET A 331 9.38 -15.69 5.11
CA MET A 331 9.76 -16.26 3.82
C MET A 331 11.29 -16.12 3.64
N PRO A 332 12.08 -17.15 3.93
CA PRO A 332 13.51 -17.01 4.17
C PRO A 332 14.36 -16.78 2.91
N GLY A 333 13.83 -17.01 1.72
CA GLY A 333 14.61 -17.00 0.48
C GLY A 333 14.35 -15.77 -0.40
N SER A 334 15.39 -15.30 -1.09
CA SER A 334 15.32 -14.20 -2.06
C SER A 334 14.48 -14.53 -3.30
N THR A 335 14.21 -15.80 -3.54
CA THR A 335 13.38 -16.35 -4.63
C THR A 335 11.99 -16.72 -4.18
N ASN A 336 11.70 -16.68 -2.86
CA ASN A 336 10.34 -16.85 -2.36
C ASN A 336 9.42 -15.77 -2.93
N TYR A 337 8.21 -16.18 -3.27
CA TYR A 337 7.19 -15.35 -3.88
C TYR A 337 5.96 -15.30 -3.00
N PHE A 338 5.48 -14.09 -2.71
CA PHE A 338 4.13 -13.88 -2.19
C PHE A 338 3.32 -13.15 -3.26
N LYS A 339 2.37 -13.89 -3.85
CA LYS A 339 1.57 -13.41 -4.99
C LYS A 339 0.13 -13.19 -4.56
N ILE A 340 -0.43 -12.04 -4.88
CA ILE A 340 -1.84 -11.73 -4.70
C ILE A 340 -2.48 -11.68 -6.08
N GLU A 341 -3.46 -12.55 -6.32
CA GLU A 341 -4.11 -12.69 -7.63
C GLU A 341 -5.54 -12.13 -7.66
N GLY A 342 -6.00 -11.55 -6.57
CA GLY A 342 -7.29 -10.89 -6.48
C GLY A 342 -7.78 -10.71 -5.04
N GLY A 343 -8.84 -9.91 -4.88
CA GLY A 343 -9.52 -9.67 -3.60
C GLY A 343 -8.70 -8.85 -2.61
N GLN A 344 -8.98 -9.04 -1.34
CA GLN A 344 -8.44 -8.21 -0.26
C GLN A 344 -7.39 -8.97 0.55
N LEU A 345 -6.29 -8.30 0.89
CA LEU A 345 -5.27 -8.77 1.83
C LEU A 345 -5.10 -7.73 2.93
N TYR A 346 -5.20 -8.17 4.18
CA TYR A 346 -4.94 -7.35 5.37
C TYR A 346 -3.68 -7.83 6.07
N LEU A 347 -2.74 -6.91 6.27
CA LEU A 347 -1.45 -7.15 6.93
C LEU A 347 -1.43 -6.40 8.25
N THR A 348 -1.33 -7.12 9.35
CA THR A 348 -1.35 -6.55 10.70
C THR A 348 -0.11 -6.90 11.53
N ASN A 349 0.85 -7.64 10.95
CA ASN A 349 2.06 -8.07 11.61
C ASN A 349 3.26 -8.05 10.65
N ASN A 350 4.45 -8.39 11.15
CA ASN A 350 5.69 -8.38 10.39
C ASN A 350 5.70 -9.41 9.27
N VAL A 351 6.21 -9.01 8.12
CA VAL A 351 6.51 -9.88 6.99
C VAL A 351 8.01 -9.94 6.77
N SER A 352 8.49 -11.13 6.52
CA SER A 352 9.89 -11.51 6.44
C SER A 352 10.72 -10.70 5.44
N ARG A 353 12.00 -10.71 5.69
CA ARG A 353 13.04 -10.12 4.84
C ARG A 353 13.22 -10.93 3.56
N ASN A 354 13.42 -10.25 2.43
CA ASN A 354 13.89 -10.79 1.13
C ASN A 354 12.89 -11.54 0.24
N CYS A 355 11.60 -11.61 0.53
CA CYS A 355 10.66 -12.18 -0.43
C CYS A 355 10.32 -11.21 -1.57
N ARG A 356 9.86 -11.76 -2.69
CA ARG A 356 9.27 -11.00 -3.79
C ARG A 356 7.77 -10.88 -3.58
N PHE A 357 7.27 -9.65 -3.56
CA PHE A 357 5.84 -9.37 -3.46
C PHE A 357 5.29 -8.91 -4.80
N VAL A 358 4.27 -9.61 -5.27
CA VAL A 358 3.62 -9.29 -6.54
C VAL A 358 2.12 -9.30 -6.34
N ALA A 359 1.50 -8.16 -6.56
CA ALA A 359 0.05 -8.04 -6.54
C ALA A 359 -0.49 -7.81 -7.95
N GLN A 360 -1.52 -8.54 -8.32
CA GLN A 360 -2.15 -8.50 -9.64
C GLN A 360 -3.66 -8.68 -9.54
N GLY A 361 -4.35 -8.52 -10.67
CA GLY A 361 -5.81 -8.58 -10.72
C GLY A 361 -6.44 -7.41 -9.97
N ASN A 362 -7.73 -7.47 -9.71
CA ASN A 362 -8.42 -6.47 -8.87
C ASN A 362 -8.17 -6.77 -7.39
N SER A 363 -7.00 -6.37 -6.88
CA SER A 363 -6.63 -6.64 -5.50
C SER A 363 -6.40 -5.37 -4.70
N THR A 364 -6.79 -5.42 -3.42
CA THR A 364 -6.55 -4.37 -2.45
C THR A 364 -5.75 -4.93 -1.29
N ILE A 365 -4.63 -4.32 -0.99
CA ILE A 365 -3.78 -4.67 0.14
C ILE A 365 -3.87 -3.55 1.17
N THR A 366 -4.16 -3.88 2.42
CA THR A 366 -4.17 -2.92 3.53
C THR A 366 -3.14 -3.32 4.56
N GLN A 367 -2.20 -2.43 4.84
CA GLN A 367 -1.21 -2.58 5.91
C GLN A 367 -1.51 -1.57 7.02
N SER A 368 -1.77 -2.06 8.23
CA SER A 368 -2.06 -1.20 9.38
C SER A 368 -0.96 -1.17 10.43
N ARG A 369 -0.12 -2.20 10.47
CA ARG A 369 0.98 -2.35 11.45
C ARG A 369 2.08 -3.22 10.87
N GLY A 370 3.12 -3.43 11.70
CA GLY A 370 4.22 -4.34 11.43
C GLY A 370 5.18 -3.82 10.36
N SER A 371 6.22 -4.59 10.13
CA SER A 371 7.26 -4.27 9.13
C SER A 371 7.16 -5.24 7.96
N PHE A 372 6.94 -4.72 6.78
CA PHE A 372 6.84 -5.47 5.54
C PHE A 372 8.10 -5.23 4.72
N LEU A 373 9.07 -6.16 4.84
CA LEU A 373 10.40 -6.04 4.24
C LEU A 373 10.49 -6.93 3.00
N MET A 374 10.62 -6.35 1.82
CA MET A 374 10.58 -7.08 0.57
C MET A 374 11.81 -6.85 -0.29
N ARG A 375 12.31 -7.88 -0.95
CA ARG A 375 13.34 -7.73 -1.98
C ARG A 375 12.82 -6.99 -3.21
N MET A 376 11.59 -7.26 -3.62
CA MET A 376 10.95 -6.67 -4.78
C MET A 376 9.48 -6.40 -4.50
N MET A 377 9.00 -5.23 -4.91
CA MET A 377 7.59 -4.85 -4.84
C MET A 377 7.05 -4.58 -6.25
N ARG A 378 6.01 -5.30 -6.64
CA ARG A 378 5.25 -5.04 -7.87
C ARG A 378 3.77 -4.89 -7.56
N ILE A 379 3.27 -3.69 -7.66
CA ILE A 379 1.86 -3.35 -7.50
C ILE A 379 1.32 -3.05 -8.89
N SER A 380 0.99 -4.09 -9.61
CA SER A 380 0.27 -4.14 -10.89
C SER A 380 0.80 -5.15 -11.88
N GLN A 381 0.22 -6.32 -11.87
CA GLN A 381 0.18 -7.19 -13.02
C GLN A 381 -1.30 -7.48 -13.28
N GLY A 382 -1.98 -6.66 -14.10
CA GLY A 382 -3.40 -6.82 -14.41
C GLY A 382 -4.21 -5.53 -14.28
N SER A 383 -5.53 -5.64 -14.18
CA SER A 383 -6.49 -4.55 -14.38
C SER A 383 -6.52 -3.46 -13.29
N GLY A 384 -5.92 -3.70 -12.12
CA GLY A 384 -5.83 -2.67 -11.07
C GLY A 384 -5.43 -3.28 -9.72
N VAL A 385 -4.45 -2.68 -9.07
CA VAL A 385 -4.01 -3.09 -7.73
C VAL A 385 -3.86 -1.86 -6.86
N GLN A 386 -4.41 -1.93 -5.65
CA GLN A 386 -4.27 -0.89 -4.66
C GLN A 386 -3.51 -1.41 -3.43
N TYR A 387 -2.52 -0.65 -3.00
CA TYR A 387 -1.87 -0.79 -1.71
C TYR A 387 -2.21 0.41 -0.83
N HIS A 388 -2.81 0.15 0.33
CA HIS A 388 -3.22 1.15 1.31
C HIS A 388 -2.48 0.92 2.61
N GLN A 389 -1.55 1.81 2.94
CA GLN A 389 -0.76 1.78 4.16
C GLN A 389 -1.29 2.84 5.13
N THR A 390 -1.85 2.40 6.23
CA THR A 390 -2.34 3.25 7.32
C THR A 390 -1.39 3.30 8.50
N GLY A 391 -0.39 2.41 8.53
CA GLY A 391 0.62 2.33 9.56
C GLY A 391 1.67 1.26 9.26
N GLY A 392 2.60 1.07 10.19
CA GLY A 392 3.70 0.12 10.03
C GLY A 392 4.78 0.59 9.05
N ILE A 393 5.68 -0.32 8.72
CA ILE A 393 6.83 -0.04 7.85
C ILE A 393 6.73 -0.91 6.59
N MET A 394 6.77 -0.26 5.43
CA MET A 394 7.04 -0.89 4.14
C MET A 394 8.49 -0.62 3.78
N ALA A 395 9.27 -1.66 3.47
CA ALA A 395 10.64 -1.46 3.03
C ALA A 395 11.00 -2.34 1.83
N VAL A 396 11.63 -1.72 0.84
CA VAL A 396 12.18 -2.38 -0.35
C VAL A 396 13.70 -2.12 -0.37
N PRO A 397 14.48 -2.89 0.44
CA PRO A 397 15.88 -2.57 0.71
C PRO A 397 16.87 -3.08 -0.35
N SER A 398 16.44 -3.70 -1.43
CA SER A 398 17.35 -4.40 -2.33
C SER A 398 17.47 -3.81 -3.74
N TYR A 399 18.31 -4.45 -4.55
CA TYR A 399 18.71 -4.03 -5.91
C TYR A 399 17.57 -4.01 -6.94
N ASP A 400 16.42 -4.64 -6.65
CA ASP A 400 15.28 -4.61 -7.55
C ASP A 400 14.41 -3.36 -7.29
N ALA A 401 14.01 -2.69 -8.37
CA ALA A 401 13.15 -1.52 -8.29
C ALA A 401 11.74 -1.86 -7.80
N GLY A 402 11.15 -0.94 -7.04
CA GLY A 402 9.71 -0.95 -6.75
C GLY A 402 8.92 -0.50 -7.98
N ARG A 403 7.74 -1.11 -8.22
CA ARG A 403 6.90 -0.78 -9.38
C ARG A 403 5.44 -0.65 -9.00
N ILE A 404 4.85 0.47 -9.41
CA ILE A 404 3.44 0.78 -9.27
C ILE A 404 2.94 1.10 -10.67
N GLY A 405 2.19 0.16 -11.32
CA GLY A 405 1.86 0.24 -12.74
C GLY A 405 3.03 -0.14 -13.64
N GLU A 406 3.33 -1.43 -13.79
CA GLU A 406 4.53 -1.89 -14.52
C GLU A 406 4.31 -2.08 -16.02
N PHE A 407 3.27 -2.85 -16.40
CA PHE A 407 3.07 -3.27 -17.79
C PHE A 407 2.04 -2.43 -18.52
N SER A 408 2.09 -2.45 -19.85
CA SER A 408 1.07 -1.82 -20.69
C SER A 408 -0.34 -2.32 -20.31
N GLY A 409 -1.29 -1.40 -20.21
CA GLY A 409 -2.65 -1.68 -19.76
C GLY A 409 -2.83 -1.93 -18.26
N THR A 410 -1.75 -1.94 -17.47
CA THR A 410 -1.85 -2.18 -16.02
C THR A 410 -1.94 -0.90 -15.20
N ARG A 411 -2.48 -1.01 -13.97
CA ARG A 411 -2.62 0.11 -13.03
C ARG A 411 -2.23 -0.30 -11.64
N GLY A 412 -1.47 0.56 -11.02
CA GLY A 412 -1.08 0.45 -9.63
C GLY A 412 -1.40 1.71 -8.86
N TYR A 413 -1.88 1.52 -7.64
CA TYR A 413 -2.17 2.61 -6.72
C TYR A 413 -1.49 2.32 -5.38
N TYR A 414 -0.77 3.29 -4.88
CA TYR A 414 -0.23 3.25 -3.52
C TYR A 414 -0.73 4.46 -2.75
N THR A 415 -1.29 4.21 -1.57
CA THR A 415 -1.69 5.28 -0.66
C THR A 415 -0.99 5.10 0.67
N LEU A 416 -0.24 6.12 1.09
CA LEU A 416 0.43 6.23 2.37
C LEU A 416 -0.32 7.25 3.23
N GLU A 417 -1.10 6.77 4.19
CA GLU A 417 -1.80 7.62 5.17
C GLU A 417 -1.03 7.74 6.48
N GLY A 418 -0.25 6.72 6.82
CA GLY A 418 0.57 6.69 8.03
C GLY A 418 1.62 5.60 7.96
N GLY A 419 2.55 5.60 8.94
CA GLY A 419 3.70 4.71 8.96
C GLY A 419 4.82 5.20 8.04
N GLU A 420 5.65 4.26 7.59
CA GLU A 420 6.87 4.56 6.85
C GLU A 420 6.99 3.70 5.59
N PHE A 421 7.41 4.29 4.50
CA PHE A 421 7.80 3.58 3.29
C PHE A 421 9.26 3.89 2.96
N HIS A 422 10.11 2.88 3.05
CA HIS A 422 11.53 2.99 2.74
C HIS A 422 11.88 2.28 1.44
N ALA A 423 12.48 2.97 0.49
CA ALA A 423 13.00 2.38 -0.74
C ALA A 423 14.50 2.65 -0.86
N SER A 424 15.29 1.60 -1.19
CA SER A 424 16.72 1.74 -1.43
C SER A 424 17.09 1.71 -2.92
N ASN A 425 16.11 1.54 -3.79
CA ASN A 425 16.28 1.57 -5.24
C ASN A 425 15.15 2.39 -5.87
N THR A 426 15.16 2.54 -7.19
CA THR A 426 14.15 3.30 -7.92
C THR A 426 12.73 2.79 -7.66
N LEU A 427 11.82 3.72 -7.42
CA LEU A 427 10.38 3.47 -7.40
C LEU A 427 9.77 4.05 -8.68
N TYR A 428 9.21 3.18 -9.51
CA TYR A 428 8.51 3.59 -10.73
C TYR A 428 7.02 3.75 -10.49
N LEU A 429 6.47 4.90 -10.86
CA LEU A 429 5.04 5.09 -11.10
C LEU A 429 4.85 5.07 -12.63
N ALA A 430 4.20 4.03 -13.15
CA ALA A 430 4.01 3.80 -14.59
C ALA A 430 5.32 3.57 -15.37
N GLU A 431 5.89 2.35 -15.26
CA GLU A 431 7.19 2.04 -15.87
C GLU A 431 7.13 1.94 -17.39
N ARG A 432 6.09 1.37 -17.99
CA ARG A 432 6.00 1.10 -19.43
C ARG A 432 4.91 1.91 -20.11
N VAL A 433 5.07 2.09 -21.43
CA VAL A 433 4.06 2.76 -22.27
C VAL A 433 2.68 2.13 -22.07
N GLY A 434 1.66 2.98 -21.87
CA GLY A 434 0.29 2.56 -21.62
C GLY A 434 -0.02 2.11 -20.19
N SER A 435 0.97 2.07 -19.28
CA SER A 435 0.71 1.84 -17.86
C SER A 435 0.27 3.11 -17.14
N PHE A 436 -0.33 2.93 -15.96
CA PHE A 436 -0.67 4.02 -15.03
C PHE A 436 -0.20 3.67 -13.62
N GLY A 437 0.46 4.60 -12.97
CA GLY A 437 0.92 4.47 -11.59
C GLY A 437 0.56 5.70 -10.78
N ALA A 438 -0.14 5.51 -9.66
CA ALA A 438 -0.49 6.60 -8.76
C ALA A 438 0.07 6.36 -7.36
N PHE A 439 0.68 7.41 -6.79
CA PHE A 439 1.14 7.43 -5.41
C PHE A 439 0.46 8.61 -4.70
N ARG A 440 -0.28 8.31 -3.63
CA ARG A 440 -0.92 9.31 -2.78
C ARG A 440 -0.34 9.23 -1.38
N GLN A 441 0.12 10.37 -0.85
CA GLN A 441 0.60 10.49 0.53
C GLN A 441 -0.23 11.56 1.27
N THR A 442 -0.90 11.15 2.32
CA THR A 442 -1.66 12.06 3.19
C THR A 442 -1.06 12.18 4.59
N GLY A 443 -0.08 11.31 4.88
CA GLY A 443 0.65 11.31 6.14
C GLY A 443 1.88 10.41 6.06
N GLY A 444 2.50 10.12 7.21
CA GLY A 444 3.65 9.23 7.30
C GLY A 444 4.93 9.74 6.63
N LEU A 445 5.90 8.84 6.53
CA LEU A 445 7.22 9.09 5.93
C LEU A 445 7.41 8.22 4.68
N PHE A 446 7.66 8.86 3.53
CA PHE A 446 8.27 8.20 2.38
C PHE A 446 9.74 8.57 2.32
N GLU A 447 10.61 7.58 2.27
CA GLU A 447 12.04 7.81 2.28
C GLU A 447 12.76 6.94 1.25
N MET A 448 13.69 7.55 0.50
CA MET A 448 14.58 6.82 -0.38
C MET A 448 16.02 7.02 0.06
N ARG A 449 16.68 5.94 0.44
CA ARG A 449 18.09 5.94 0.84
C ARG A 449 18.89 4.98 -0.04
N ASN A 450 19.77 5.51 -0.86
CA ASN A 450 20.80 4.71 -1.51
C ASN A 450 22.10 5.50 -1.64
N SER A 451 23.16 4.95 -1.15
CA SER A 451 24.49 5.55 -1.17
C SER A 451 25.27 5.37 -2.50
N GLY A 452 24.74 4.65 -3.48
CA GLY A 452 25.51 4.33 -4.68
C GLY A 452 24.68 4.01 -5.91
N GLY A 453 24.07 4.99 -6.56
CA GLY A 453 23.42 4.72 -7.85
C GLY A 453 22.35 5.74 -8.25
N SER A 454 21.71 5.49 -9.36
CA SER A 454 20.65 6.30 -9.99
C SER A 454 19.27 6.07 -9.38
N SER A 455 19.17 5.87 -8.07
CA SER A 455 17.89 5.64 -7.40
C SER A 455 17.02 6.88 -7.43
N ALA A 456 15.77 6.73 -7.81
CA ALA A 456 14.84 7.84 -7.97
C ALA A 456 13.39 7.43 -7.75
N LEU A 457 12.57 8.36 -7.27
CA LEU A 457 11.13 8.28 -7.43
C LEU A 457 10.79 8.80 -8.83
N ARG A 458 10.32 7.92 -9.70
CA ARG A 458 10.03 8.23 -11.11
C ARG A 458 8.55 8.25 -11.38
N ALA A 459 7.99 9.41 -11.61
CA ALA A 459 6.59 9.59 -11.96
C ALA A 459 6.43 9.60 -13.49
N GLY A 460 5.87 8.52 -14.06
CA GLY A 460 5.62 8.42 -15.50
C GLY A 460 6.87 8.11 -16.34
N TYR A 461 7.65 7.10 -15.98
CA TYR A 461 8.87 6.74 -16.74
C TYR A 461 8.58 6.30 -18.18
N GLY A 462 7.62 5.43 -18.41
CA GLY A 462 7.18 5.05 -19.77
C GLY A 462 5.70 5.26 -19.99
N GLY A 463 4.92 5.30 -18.92
CA GLY A 463 3.48 5.51 -18.90
C GLY A 463 3.08 6.84 -18.27
N SER A 464 1.89 6.91 -17.70
CA SER A 464 1.38 8.09 -17.03
C SER A 464 1.45 7.96 -15.51
N GLY A 465 2.19 8.88 -14.88
CA GLY A 465 2.39 8.91 -13.43
C GLY A 465 1.58 10.02 -12.75
N LEU A 466 0.96 9.69 -11.63
CA LEU A 466 0.26 10.64 -10.77
C LEU A 466 0.82 10.57 -9.35
N PHE A 467 1.42 11.65 -8.88
CA PHE A 467 1.92 11.78 -7.52
C PHE A 467 1.14 12.87 -6.77
N VAL A 468 0.56 12.53 -5.62
CA VAL A 468 -0.19 13.48 -4.80
C VAL A 468 0.27 13.37 -3.36
N GLN A 469 0.84 14.45 -2.82
CA GLN A 469 1.19 14.56 -1.40
C GLN A 469 0.41 15.72 -0.77
N THR A 470 -0.38 15.43 0.24
CA THR A 470 -1.16 16.42 0.99
C THR A 470 -0.83 16.45 2.48
N GLY A 471 0.13 15.65 2.90
CA GLY A 471 0.61 15.54 4.28
C GLY A 471 1.86 14.68 4.38
N GLY A 472 2.46 14.62 5.56
CA GLY A 472 3.64 13.81 5.83
C GLY A 472 4.93 14.34 5.21
N THR A 473 5.96 13.50 5.24
CA THR A 473 7.30 13.81 4.72
C THR A 473 7.66 12.89 3.57
N ASN A 474 8.08 13.48 2.44
CA ASN A 474 8.78 12.79 1.37
C ASN A 474 10.25 13.19 1.46
N ASP A 475 11.16 12.22 1.59
CA ASP A 475 12.60 12.47 1.71
C ASP A 475 13.42 11.62 0.74
N THR A 476 13.88 12.25 -0.33
CA THR A 476 14.80 11.69 -1.31
C THR A 476 16.08 12.52 -1.43
N LEU A 477 16.40 13.32 -0.38
CA LEU A 477 17.51 14.29 -0.42
C LEU A 477 18.89 13.63 -0.44
N GLY A 478 19.06 12.45 0.14
CA GLY A 478 20.33 11.71 0.19
C GLY A 478 20.78 11.06 -1.13
N LEU A 479 19.98 11.17 -2.19
CA LEU A 479 20.27 10.53 -3.48
C LEU A 479 21.29 11.32 -4.31
N SER A 480 22.11 10.59 -5.10
CA SER A 480 23.12 11.21 -5.96
C SER A 480 22.52 11.97 -7.13
N THR A 481 22.76 13.26 -7.22
CA THR A 481 22.31 14.11 -8.31
C THR A 481 23.08 13.90 -9.62
N SER A 482 24.34 13.45 -9.53
CA SER A 482 25.18 13.22 -10.72
C SER A 482 24.72 12.02 -11.55
N GLN A 483 24.00 11.11 -10.94
CA GLN A 483 23.49 9.89 -11.58
C GLN A 483 21.96 9.89 -11.76
N GLY A 484 21.30 11.06 -11.65
CA GLY A 484 19.85 11.18 -11.84
C GLY A 484 19.02 10.70 -10.64
N GLY A 485 19.57 10.75 -9.42
CA GLY A 485 18.81 10.49 -8.19
C GLY A 485 17.90 11.64 -7.81
N GLY A 486 16.73 11.35 -7.26
CA GLY A 486 15.76 12.35 -6.81
C GLY A 486 14.33 12.06 -7.25
N PHE A 487 13.58 13.11 -7.53
CA PHE A 487 12.22 13.04 -8.08
C PHE A 487 12.24 13.37 -9.58
N LEU A 488 11.91 12.39 -10.39
CA LEU A 488 11.99 12.50 -11.85
C LEU A 488 10.58 12.36 -12.45
N MET A 489 10.24 13.26 -13.36
CA MET A 489 8.94 13.29 -14.03
C MET A 489 9.08 13.05 -15.53
N GLY A 490 8.19 12.24 -16.07
CA GLY A 490 7.84 12.06 -17.46
C GLY A 490 8.95 11.82 -18.46
N THR A 491 9.01 10.61 -19.00
CA THR A 491 9.71 10.38 -20.25
C THR A 491 8.75 10.22 -21.42
N ASN A 492 7.51 9.77 -21.15
CA ASN A 492 6.44 9.64 -22.14
C ASN A 492 5.08 9.97 -21.49
N GLY A 493 4.21 10.60 -22.26
CA GLY A 493 2.84 10.88 -21.83
C GLY A 493 2.71 12.00 -20.79
N LEU A 494 1.66 11.96 -20.00
CA LEU A 494 1.33 12.98 -19.00
C LEU A 494 1.78 12.50 -17.61
N SER A 495 2.59 13.31 -16.95
CA SER A 495 3.04 13.12 -15.57
C SER A 495 2.63 14.31 -14.74
N GLU A 496 1.93 14.03 -13.66
CA GLU A 496 1.39 15.05 -12.76
C GLU A 496 1.88 14.80 -11.35
N ALA A 497 2.35 15.86 -10.70
CA ALA A 497 2.71 15.82 -9.30
C ALA A 497 2.11 17.04 -8.58
N THR A 498 1.48 16.80 -7.45
CA THR A 498 0.96 17.84 -6.57
C THR A 498 1.47 17.61 -5.16
N VAL A 499 2.12 18.61 -4.60
CA VAL A 499 2.54 18.65 -3.21
C VAL A 499 1.87 19.85 -2.53
N SER A 500 1.17 19.60 -1.44
CA SER A 500 0.32 20.62 -0.83
C SER A 500 0.12 20.40 0.67
N GLY A 501 -0.29 21.46 1.35
CA GLY A 501 -0.71 21.43 2.75
C GLY A 501 0.34 21.95 3.71
N THR A 502 -0.11 22.72 4.70
CA THR A 502 0.73 23.19 5.80
C THR A 502 1.28 22.02 6.61
N GLY A 503 2.59 22.04 6.89
CA GLY A 503 3.30 20.94 7.56
C GLY A 503 3.72 19.79 6.63
N THR A 504 3.33 19.82 5.36
CA THR A 504 3.84 18.90 4.35
C THR A 504 5.25 19.26 3.96
N LEU A 505 6.16 18.27 3.98
CA LEU A 505 7.54 18.43 3.58
C LEU A 505 7.88 17.53 2.40
N PHE A 506 8.33 18.12 1.30
CA PHE A 506 8.86 17.43 0.15
C PHE A 506 10.35 17.76 0.00
N ARG A 507 11.22 16.78 0.30
CA ARG A 507 12.67 16.93 0.24
C ARG A 507 13.24 16.05 -0.86
N THR A 508 14.04 16.63 -1.74
CA THR A 508 14.66 15.84 -2.82
C THR A 508 16.01 16.44 -3.23
N SER A 509 16.92 15.60 -3.71
CA SER A 509 18.18 16.08 -4.27
C SER A 509 18.02 16.70 -5.66
N LEU A 510 17.02 16.27 -6.43
CA LEU A 510 16.77 16.75 -7.78
C LEU A 510 15.29 16.65 -8.12
N ILE A 511 14.72 17.71 -8.70
CA ILE A 511 13.48 17.67 -9.45
C ILE A 511 13.84 17.78 -10.92
N LEU A 512 13.62 16.70 -11.68
CA LEU A 512 13.96 16.62 -13.09
C LEU A 512 12.72 16.35 -13.93
N PHE A 513 12.52 17.16 -14.97
CA PHE A 513 11.43 17.03 -15.92
C PHE A 513 11.92 16.55 -17.28
N GLY A 514 11.22 15.58 -17.87
CA GLY A 514 11.52 15.07 -19.20
C GLY A 514 12.82 14.29 -19.27
N GLU A 515 12.95 13.20 -18.53
CA GLU A 515 14.20 12.44 -18.40
C GLU A 515 14.76 11.90 -19.72
N LYS A 516 13.95 11.73 -20.76
CA LYS A 516 14.34 11.25 -22.09
C LYS A 516 13.75 12.10 -23.22
N ASP A 517 14.25 11.92 -24.41
CA ASP A 517 13.95 12.71 -25.63
C ASP A 517 12.55 12.54 -26.23
N SER A 518 11.61 11.98 -25.50
CA SER A 518 10.26 11.71 -25.99
C SER A 518 9.27 12.81 -25.61
N ALA A 519 8.21 12.94 -26.41
CA ALA A 519 7.12 13.87 -26.13
C ALA A 519 6.45 13.57 -24.79
N SER A 520 6.52 14.50 -23.84
CA SER A 520 5.86 14.37 -22.53
C SER A 520 5.33 15.71 -22.03
N THR A 521 4.26 15.65 -21.27
CA THR A 521 3.73 16.78 -20.50
C THR A 521 3.95 16.54 -19.02
N ASN A 522 4.59 17.47 -18.35
CA ASN A 522 4.93 17.38 -16.94
C ASN A 522 4.31 18.58 -16.20
N ILE A 523 3.46 18.31 -15.21
CA ILE A 523 2.83 19.34 -14.39
C ILE A 523 3.22 19.12 -12.94
N PHE A 524 3.88 20.12 -12.33
CA PHE A 524 4.31 20.07 -10.94
C PHE A 524 3.67 21.22 -10.16
N ASN A 525 2.82 20.89 -9.20
CA ASN A 525 2.08 21.84 -8.40
C ASN A 525 2.58 21.84 -6.96
N MET A 526 2.89 23.03 -6.44
CA MET A 526 3.31 23.31 -5.07
C MET A 526 2.32 24.28 -4.46
N LYS A 527 1.58 23.91 -3.42
CA LYS A 527 0.51 24.77 -2.93
C LYS A 527 0.21 24.63 -1.43
N ASP A 528 -0.60 25.54 -0.93
CA ASP A 528 -1.25 25.48 0.38
C ASP A 528 -0.28 25.32 1.57
N GLY A 529 0.86 26.00 1.55
CA GLY A 529 1.82 26.04 2.66
C GLY A 529 2.84 24.90 2.65
N VAL A 530 2.95 24.11 1.56
CA VAL A 530 3.98 23.08 1.46
C VAL A 530 5.39 23.68 1.46
N VAL A 531 6.33 22.95 2.07
CA VAL A 531 7.76 23.24 1.97
C VAL A 531 8.41 22.24 1.00
N VAL A 532 8.96 22.75 -0.10
CA VAL A 532 9.70 21.97 -1.10
C VAL A 532 11.18 22.29 -0.97
N LYS A 533 11.98 21.32 -0.55
CA LYS A 533 13.44 21.42 -0.43
C LYS A 533 14.10 20.64 -1.56
N ALA A 534 14.88 21.31 -2.40
CA ALA A 534 15.56 20.68 -3.53
C ALA A 534 16.96 21.26 -3.76
N ASN A 535 17.94 20.41 -4.08
CA ASN A 535 19.25 20.89 -4.51
C ASN A 535 19.22 21.41 -5.96
N ARG A 536 18.42 20.76 -6.81
CA ARG A 536 18.30 21.09 -8.23
C ARG A 536 16.87 21.01 -8.71
N PHE A 537 16.53 21.89 -9.63
CA PHE A 537 15.21 21.99 -10.26
C PHE A 537 15.43 22.30 -11.76
N ARG A 538 15.13 21.33 -12.64
CA ARG A 538 15.52 21.49 -14.04
C ARG A 538 14.67 20.70 -15.05
N LYS A 539 14.57 21.21 -16.28
CA LYS A 539 14.15 20.46 -17.46
C LYS A 539 15.37 19.78 -18.08
N GLN A 540 15.25 18.52 -18.51
CA GLN A 540 16.34 17.77 -19.14
C GLN A 540 16.77 18.42 -20.46
N GLN A 541 18.07 18.51 -20.68
CA GLN A 541 18.63 19.20 -21.86
C GLN A 541 18.35 18.49 -23.17
N THR A 542 18.34 17.17 -23.15
CA THR A 542 18.09 16.31 -24.32
C THR A 542 16.61 16.08 -24.58
N SER A 543 15.73 16.67 -23.76
CA SER A 543 14.28 16.57 -24.02
C SER A 543 13.95 17.20 -25.37
N GLY A 544 13.30 16.43 -26.22
CA GLY A 544 12.87 16.89 -27.54
C GLY A 544 11.93 18.10 -27.45
N PRO A 545 11.71 18.81 -28.55
CA PRO A 545 10.88 20.02 -28.60
C PRO A 545 9.43 19.79 -28.19
N ALA A 546 8.98 18.54 -28.13
CA ALA A 546 7.64 18.16 -27.74
C ALA A 546 7.45 17.97 -26.23
N THR A 547 8.53 18.06 -25.41
CA THR A 547 8.39 18.01 -23.95
C THR A 547 7.91 19.35 -23.41
N ARG A 548 6.79 19.32 -22.68
CA ARG A 548 6.21 20.48 -22.00
C ARG A 548 6.37 20.35 -20.49
N VAL A 549 6.72 21.46 -19.83
CA VAL A 549 6.92 21.51 -18.36
C VAL A 549 6.21 22.72 -17.80
N TYR A 550 5.22 22.48 -16.96
CA TYR A 550 4.45 23.48 -16.26
C TYR A 550 4.67 23.34 -14.76
N VAL A 551 5.12 24.42 -14.14
CA VAL A 551 5.30 24.48 -12.69
C VAL A 551 4.35 25.52 -12.12
N ASN A 552 3.63 25.16 -11.08
CA ASN A 552 2.65 26.03 -10.43
C ASN A 552 3.00 26.19 -8.97
N ALA A 553 3.06 27.44 -8.48
CA ALA A 553 3.25 27.75 -7.08
C ALA A 553 2.06 28.58 -6.58
N ASP A 554 1.35 28.09 -5.57
CA ASP A 554 0.19 28.71 -4.95
C ASP A 554 0.27 28.65 -3.42
N GLY A 555 1.09 29.49 -2.82
CA GLY A 555 1.36 29.51 -1.37
C GLY A 555 2.34 28.43 -0.92
N ALA A 556 3.36 28.18 -1.71
CA ALA A 556 4.43 27.23 -1.41
C ALA A 556 5.71 27.94 -0.98
N THR A 557 6.55 27.25 -0.20
CA THR A 557 7.93 27.63 0.06
C THR A 557 8.88 26.72 -0.71
N LEU A 558 9.67 27.27 -1.62
CA LEU A 558 10.74 26.58 -2.33
C LEU A 558 12.08 26.93 -1.67
N MET A 559 12.78 25.90 -1.17
CA MET A 559 14.07 26.05 -0.47
C MET A 559 15.16 25.31 -1.23
N PRO A 560 16.11 25.99 -1.87
CA PRO A 560 17.32 25.36 -2.32
C PRO A 560 18.18 24.93 -1.14
N THR A 561 18.66 23.69 -1.17
CA THR A 561 19.48 23.11 -0.07
C THR A 561 20.96 23.12 -0.40
N PHE A 562 21.35 23.58 -1.61
CA PHE A 562 22.73 23.66 -2.05
C PHE A 562 22.94 24.83 -3.04
N ALA A 563 23.99 25.63 -2.83
CA ALA A 563 24.24 26.85 -3.61
C ALA A 563 24.55 26.61 -5.11
N TRP A 564 25.03 25.45 -5.47
CA TRP A 564 25.58 25.18 -6.81
C TRP A 564 24.55 24.66 -7.83
N GLY A 565 23.38 24.28 -7.39
CA GLY A 565 22.39 23.57 -8.20
C GLY A 565 21.61 24.44 -9.19
N TRP A 566 21.72 25.75 -9.11
CA TRP A 566 20.87 26.67 -9.86
C TRP A 566 21.65 27.56 -10.85
N THR A 567 23.00 27.45 -10.92
CA THR A 567 23.84 28.32 -11.74
C THR A 567 23.75 28.04 -13.24
N ALA A 568 23.69 29.13 -14.01
CA ALA A 568 23.75 29.10 -15.48
C ALA A 568 25.19 29.18 -16.04
N THR A 569 26.21 29.38 -15.19
CA THR A 569 27.53 29.92 -15.62
C THR A 569 28.68 28.92 -15.62
N GLY A 570 28.46 27.63 -15.52
CA GLY A 570 29.56 26.68 -15.37
C GLY A 570 29.76 25.63 -16.46
N GLY A 571 29.27 25.80 -17.68
CA GLY A 571 29.36 24.76 -18.72
C GLY A 571 28.55 23.49 -18.36
N ASP A 572 27.92 23.50 -17.22
CA ASP A 572 27.04 22.44 -16.74
C ASP A 572 25.68 22.58 -17.44
N VAL A 573 25.37 21.62 -18.23
CA VAL A 573 24.23 21.47 -19.15
C VAL A 573 22.84 21.52 -18.44
N TYR A 574 22.77 22.02 -17.23
CA TYR A 574 21.68 21.78 -16.28
C TYR A 574 20.61 22.87 -16.13
N ALA A 575 20.71 23.95 -16.85
CA ALA A 575 19.82 25.08 -16.71
C ALA A 575 18.87 25.26 -17.90
N ARG A 576 18.00 24.27 -18.17
CA ARG A 576 16.83 24.53 -19.02
C ARG A 576 15.63 24.80 -18.13
N SER A 577 15.03 25.96 -18.38
CA SER A 577 13.83 26.45 -17.71
C SER A 577 12.61 25.55 -17.96
N PRO A 578 11.67 25.43 -17.04
CA PRO A 578 10.33 25.01 -17.38
C PRO A 578 9.77 25.89 -18.51
N ASP A 579 8.80 25.39 -19.26
CA ASP A 579 8.13 26.20 -20.29
C ASP A 579 7.36 27.35 -19.61
N HIS A 580 6.74 27.05 -18.44
CA HIS A 580 6.07 28.04 -17.61
C HIS A 580 6.28 27.73 -16.13
N PHE A 581 6.54 28.78 -15.34
CA PHE A 581 6.53 28.75 -13.88
C PHE A 581 5.55 29.79 -13.36
N VAL A 582 4.33 29.40 -13.06
CA VAL A 582 3.23 30.29 -12.72
C VAL A 582 3.14 30.50 -11.22
N VAL A 583 3.12 31.79 -10.80
CA VAL A 583 2.89 32.19 -9.41
C VAL A 583 1.44 32.57 -9.24
N TRP A 584 0.70 31.72 -8.55
CA TRP A 584 -0.74 31.89 -8.31
C TRP A 584 -1.03 32.76 -7.09
N LYS A 585 -2.29 33.00 -6.81
CA LYS A 585 -2.80 34.00 -5.86
C LYS A 585 -2.18 33.99 -4.47
N LYS A 586 -1.83 32.82 -3.92
CA LYS A 586 -1.20 32.71 -2.61
C LYS A 586 0.31 32.95 -2.64
N GLY A 587 0.88 33.17 -3.82
CA GLY A 587 2.29 33.52 -4.02
C GLY A 587 3.27 32.36 -3.93
N LEU A 588 4.54 32.70 -3.98
CA LEU A 588 5.69 31.81 -3.84
C LEU A 588 6.71 32.41 -2.91
N VAL A 589 7.11 31.71 -1.86
CA VAL A 589 8.27 32.06 -1.04
C VAL A 589 9.49 31.31 -1.57
N PHE A 590 10.53 32.04 -1.94
CA PHE A 590 11.84 31.49 -2.26
C PHE A 590 12.79 31.73 -1.08
N ASP A 591 13.04 30.67 -0.30
CA ASP A 591 13.79 30.77 0.95
C ASP A 591 15.21 30.20 0.79
N THR A 592 16.20 31.08 0.87
CA THR A 592 17.62 30.72 0.72
C THR A 592 18.32 30.41 2.05
N SER A 593 17.61 30.35 3.17
CA SER A 593 18.21 30.22 4.50
C SER A 593 19.10 28.97 4.68
N GLU A 594 18.75 27.85 4.04
CA GLU A 594 19.57 26.64 4.13
C GLU A 594 20.86 26.69 3.30
N ASN A 595 21.00 27.59 2.34
CA ASN A 595 22.25 27.74 1.57
C ASN A 595 23.41 28.22 2.44
N ALA A 596 23.15 28.95 3.51
CA ALA A 596 24.16 29.49 4.41
C ALA A 596 24.94 28.42 5.18
N THR A 597 24.36 27.27 5.40
CA THR A 597 24.93 26.18 6.21
C THR A 597 25.87 25.26 5.41
N ASN A 598 25.76 25.24 4.07
CA ASN A 598 26.40 24.20 3.25
C ASN A 598 27.56 24.70 2.35
N SER A 599 27.77 26.00 2.15
CA SER A 599 28.71 26.46 1.12
C SER A 599 29.38 27.82 1.33
N GLY A 600 29.47 28.35 2.55
CA GLY A 600 30.21 29.61 2.80
C GLY A 600 29.81 30.74 1.86
N ALA A 601 28.81 31.50 2.19
CA ALA A 601 28.40 32.75 1.52
C ALA A 601 27.91 32.69 0.05
N GLY A 602 27.61 31.51 -0.48
CA GLY A 602 27.05 31.35 -1.83
C GLY A 602 25.56 31.65 -1.88
N GLY A 603 25.11 32.38 -2.92
CA GLY A 603 23.70 32.59 -3.21
C GLY A 603 23.15 31.58 -4.20
N THR A 604 21.89 31.75 -4.52
CA THR A 604 21.19 30.96 -5.54
C THR A 604 20.98 31.81 -6.79
N GLU A 605 21.20 31.22 -7.95
CA GLU A 605 20.96 31.81 -9.27
C GLU A 605 19.80 31.10 -9.98
N ILE A 606 18.81 31.86 -10.48
CA ILE A 606 17.67 31.36 -11.22
C ILE A 606 17.73 31.85 -12.66
N PRO A 607 17.95 30.98 -13.64
CA PRO A 607 18.05 31.36 -15.05
C PRO A 607 16.69 31.41 -15.75
N PHE A 608 15.60 31.02 -15.12
CA PHE A 608 14.26 31.00 -15.71
C PHE A 608 13.37 32.09 -15.14
N TRP A 609 12.25 32.32 -15.78
CA TRP A 609 11.29 33.38 -15.41
C TRP A 609 10.11 32.83 -14.62
N PHE A 610 9.45 33.72 -13.90
CA PHE A 610 8.19 33.48 -13.21
C PHE A 610 7.05 34.19 -13.95
N ASP A 611 5.94 33.49 -14.16
CA ASP A 611 4.79 33.97 -14.92
C ASP A 611 3.64 34.36 -13.99
N SER A 612 2.89 35.41 -14.42
CA SER A 612 1.52 35.61 -13.99
C SER A 612 0.59 34.64 -14.72
N PRO A 613 -0.47 34.15 -14.07
CA PRO A 613 -1.50 33.38 -14.76
C PRO A 613 -2.26 34.26 -15.78
N THR A 614 -2.55 33.70 -16.95
CA THR A 614 -3.17 34.39 -18.07
C THR A 614 -4.50 33.77 -18.48
N GLY A 615 -5.34 34.51 -19.19
CA GLY A 615 -6.58 34.07 -19.79
C GLY A 615 -7.61 33.50 -18.82
N LYS A 616 -8.24 32.39 -19.20
CA LYS A 616 -9.16 31.62 -18.35
C LYS A 616 -8.48 30.36 -17.85
N GLY A 617 -8.86 29.91 -16.66
CA GLY A 617 -8.44 28.64 -16.08
C GLY A 617 -9.61 27.79 -15.61
N VAL A 618 -9.36 26.52 -15.36
CA VAL A 618 -10.32 25.57 -14.81
C VAL A 618 -10.59 25.90 -13.35
N GLU A 619 -11.80 26.29 -13.02
CA GLU A 619 -12.20 26.59 -11.64
C GLU A 619 -12.68 25.36 -10.90
N SER A 620 -13.54 24.58 -11.54
CA SER A 620 -14.08 23.36 -10.97
C SER A 620 -14.39 22.32 -12.04
N VAL A 621 -14.38 21.06 -11.62
CA VAL A 621 -14.77 19.90 -12.43
C VAL A 621 -15.66 19.01 -11.59
N ALA A 622 -16.84 18.67 -12.09
CA ALA A 622 -17.76 17.75 -11.43
C ALA A 622 -17.52 16.30 -11.88
N LEU A 623 -17.89 15.34 -11.03
CA LEU A 623 -17.89 13.93 -11.45
C LEU A 623 -18.86 13.71 -12.63
N PRO A 624 -18.57 12.73 -13.52
CA PRO A 624 -19.45 12.41 -14.62
C PRO A 624 -20.87 12.03 -14.16
N THR A 625 -21.87 12.45 -14.91
CA THR A 625 -23.29 12.11 -14.68
C THR A 625 -23.81 11.04 -15.65
N SER A 626 -22.97 10.55 -16.56
CA SER A 626 -23.32 9.49 -17.49
C SER A 626 -23.80 8.23 -16.77
N SER A 627 -24.84 7.59 -17.27
CA SER A 627 -25.34 6.31 -16.72
C SER A 627 -24.33 5.16 -16.80
N SER A 628 -23.34 5.25 -17.68
CA SER A 628 -22.24 4.29 -17.79
C SER A 628 -21.11 4.52 -16.76
N PHE A 629 -21.09 5.68 -16.09
CA PHE A 629 -20.12 5.97 -15.06
C PHE A 629 -20.46 5.27 -13.74
N ASN A 630 -19.51 4.52 -13.20
CA ASN A 630 -19.66 3.92 -11.87
C ASN A 630 -18.43 4.26 -11.01
N ALA A 631 -18.64 5.09 -10.01
CA ALA A 631 -17.61 5.55 -9.09
C ALA A 631 -16.96 4.40 -8.28
N THR A 632 -17.65 3.26 -8.08
CA THR A 632 -17.14 2.12 -7.31
C THR A 632 -16.19 1.23 -8.10
N ASN A 633 -16.07 1.43 -9.41
CA ASN A 633 -15.12 0.69 -10.24
C ASN A 633 -13.66 1.12 -10.03
N TYR A 634 -13.44 2.26 -9.36
CA TYR A 634 -12.10 2.79 -9.10
C TYR A 634 -11.51 2.14 -7.85
N LEU A 635 -10.20 1.91 -7.88
CA LEU A 635 -9.42 1.35 -6.77
C LEU A 635 -8.48 2.38 -6.12
N GLY A 636 -8.44 3.60 -6.62
CA GLY A 636 -7.59 4.68 -6.11
C GLY A 636 -7.88 5.98 -6.82
N ILE A 637 -7.01 6.97 -6.63
CA ILE A 637 -7.12 8.26 -7.30
C ILE A 637 -7.02 8.08 -8.82
N ALA A 638 -7.84 8.82 -9.55
CA ALA A 638 -7.88 8.72 -11.01
C ALA A 638 -7.58 10.07 -11.66
N ARG A 639 -6.95 10.03 -12.83
CA ARG A 639 -6.56 11.23 -13.58
C ARG A 639 -7.74 11.83 -14.31
N VAL A 640 -7.77 13.17 -14.33
CA VAL A 640 -8.63 13.96 -15.22
C VAL A 640 -7.76 14.53 -16.34
N VAL A 641 -8.21 14.39 -17.57
CA VAL A 641 -7.53 14.88 -18.77
C VAL A 641 -8.30 16.07 -19.30
N PHE A 642 -7.60 17.15 -19.59
CA PHE A 642 -8.16 18.33 -20.24
C PHE A 642 -7.77 18.34 -21.72
N GLU A 643 -8.73 18.62 -22.59
CA GLU A 643 -8.53 18.78 -24.02
C GLU A 643 -8.94 20.21 -24.41
N ASP A 644 -7.98 20.96 -24.95
CA ASP A 644 -8.14 22.32 -25.42
C ASP A 644 -7.05 22.64 -26.45
N GLU A 645 -7.32 23.52 -27.41
CA GLU A 645 -6.32 23.87 -28.45
C GLU A 645 -5.32 24.91 -27.96
N THR A 646 -5.70 25.78 -27.01
CA THR A 646 -4.89 26.91 -26.53
C THR A 646 -4.52 26.77 -25.06
N GLY A 647 -5.36 26.10 -24.28
CA GLY A 647 -5.20 25.94 -22.82
C GLY A 647 -4.05 25.04 -22.44
N TRP A 648 -3.37 25.37 -21.34
CA TRP A 648 -2.24 24.62 -20.85
C TRP A 648 -2.13 24.60 -19.33
N GLY A 649 -1.50 23.56 -18.77
CA GLY A 649 -1.08 23.51 -17.38
C GLY A 649 -2.19 23.23 -16.36
N ALA A 650 -3.44 22.98 -16.76
CA ALA A 650 -4.45 22.50 -15.82
C ALA A 650 -4.18 21.05 -15.42
N SER A 651 -4.47 20.75 -14.16
CA SER A 651 -4.38 19.40 -13.63
C SER A 651 -5.45 19.16 -12.58
N ALA A 652 -5.95 17.93 -12.53
CA ALA A 652 -6.95 17.50 -11.56
C ALA A 652 -6.93 15.98 -11.40
N TYR A 653 -7.40 15.50 -10.27
CA TYR A 653 -7.60 14.08 -10.02
C TYR A 653 -8.94 13.83 -9.32
N ALA A 654 -9.51 12.65 -9.56
CA ALA A 654 -10.65 12.17 -8.78
C ALA A 654 -10.14 11.57 -7.47
N GLU A 655 -10.68 12.07 -6.35
CA GLU A 655 -10.32 11.62 -5.01
C GLU A 655 -11.06 10.33 -4.66
N TYR A 656 -10.30 9.35 -4.16
CA TYR A 656 -10.82 8.07 -3.74
C TYR A 656 -11.02 8.02 -2.22
N ASP A 657 -12.24 7.64 -1.81
CA ASP A 657 -12.60 7.42 -0.40
C ASP A 657 -12.52 5.92 -0.06
N PHE A 658 -11.64 5.56 0.86
CA PHE A 658 -11.41 4.17 1.27
C PHE A 658 -12.58 3.58 2.07
N THR A 659 -13.32 4.41 2.80
CA THR A 659 -14.48 3.98 3.59
C THR A 659 -15.65 3.67 2.67
N GLN A 660 -15.91 4.56 1.69
CA GLN A 660 -16.96 4.38 0.71
C GLN A 660 -16.55 3.49 -0.47
N LYS A 661 -15.26 3.21 -0.63
CA LYS A 661 -14.66 2.41 -1.72
C LYS A 661 -15.05 2.93 -3.11
N LYS A 662 -15.01 4.25 -3.29
CA LYS A 662 -15.36 4.91 -4.56
C LYS A 662 -14.66 6.25 -4.72
N VAL A 663 -14.63 6.77 -5.93
CA VAL A 663 -14.29 8.18 -6.16
C VAL A 663 -15.48 9.07 -5.76
N THR A 664 -15.19 10.19 -5.08
CA THR A 664 -16.21 11.03 -4.44
C THR A 664 -16.28 12.44 -4.99
N LYS A 665 -15.17 12.97 -5.49
CA LYS A 665 -15.09 14.32 -6.07
C LYS A 665 -13.87 14.44 -6.99
N ILE A 666 -13.85 15.48 -7.80
CA ILE A 666 -12.66 15.89 -8.55
C ILE A 666 -12.01 17.07 -7.82
N VAL A 667 -10.70 16.99 -7.64
CA VAL A 667 -9.86 18.03 -7.03
C VAL A 667 -9.03 18.67 -8.13
N VAL A 668 -9.29 19.94 -8.41
CA VAL A 668 -8.45 20.74 -9.32
C VAL A 668 -7.19 21.16 -8.57
N THR A 669 -6.05 20.72 -9.07
CA THR A 669 -4.74 20.98 -8.45
C THR A 669 -4.01 22.16 -9.09
N SER A 670 -4.27 22.43 -10.35
CA SER A 670 -3.89 23.65 -11.06
C SER A 670 -5.02 24.06 -12.00
N ARG A 671 -5.31 25.34 -12.03
CA ARG A 671 -6.30 25.90 -12.94
C ARG A 671 -5.83 25.92 -14.39
N GLY A 672 -4.51 26.04 -14.58
CA GLY A 672 -3.93 26.30 -15.89
C GLY A 672 -4.30 27.67 -16.48
N CYS A 673 -3.84 27.94 -17.67
CA CYS A 673 -3.97 29.22 -18.35
C CYS A 673 -4.54 29.05 -19.76
N ASP A 674 -5.12 30.13 -20.28
CA ASP A 674 -5.54 30.33 -21.68
C ASP A 674 -6.54 29.31 -22.22
N TYR A 675 -7.37 28.72 -21.33
CA TYR A 675 -8.42 27.78 -21.72
C TYR A 675 -9.58 28.49 -22.44
N SER A 676 -10.04 27.86 -23.51
CA SER A 676 -11.17 28.33 -24.32
C SER A 676 -12.52 27.79 -23.81
N GLU A 677 -13.64 28.38 -24.28
CA GLU A 677 -14.96 27.84 -23.98
C GLU A 677 -15.21 26.44 -24.58
N GLY A 678 -14.38 26.01 -25.50
CA GLY A 678 -14.43 24.66 -26.09
C GLY A 678 -13.72 23.59 -25.26
N THR A 679 -13.12 23.95 -24.13
CA THR A 679 -12.39 23.02 -23.26
C THR A 679 -13.28 21.87 -22.82
N LYS A 680 -12.74 20.66 -22.88
CA LYS A 680 -13.37 19.45 -22.33
C LYS A 680 -12.52 18.83 -21.23
N ALA A 681 -13.19 18.30 -20.22
CA ALA A 681 -12.57 17.54 -19.15
C ALA A 681 -13.06 16.09 -19.17
N TYR A 682 -12.16 15.15 -19.02
CA TYR A 682 -12.49 13.73 -19.03
C TYR A 682 -11.89 13.03 -17.83
N LEU A 683 -12.71 12.27 -17.10
CA LEU A 683 -12.25 11.30 -16.14
C LEU A 683 -11.95 9.98 -16.87
N GLU A 684 -10.72 9.51 -16.83
CA GLU A 684 -10.35 8.22 -17.41
C GLU A 684 -10.99 7.08 -16.62
N SER A 685 -11.60 6.10 -17.33
CA SER A 685 -12.10 4.86 -16.71
C SER A 685 -10.96 4.07 -16.07
N PRO A 686 -11.25 3.20 -15.08
CA PRO A 686 -10.22 2.38 -14.46
C PRO A 686 -9.41 1.55 -15.46
N ASP A 687 -9.97 1.11 -16.57
CA ASP A 687 -9.28 0.38 -17.63
C ASP A 687 -8.71 1.26 -18.74
N ARG A 688 -8.90 2.58 -18.64
CA ARG A 688 -8.49 3.60 -19.61
C ARG A 688 -9.00 3.34 -21.03
N SER A 689 -9.96 2.43 -21.16
CA SER A 689 -10.62 2.15 -22.44
C SER A 689 -11.66 3.21 -22.80
N THR A 690 -12.16 3.90 -21.80
CA THR A 690 -13.22 4.89 -21.90
C THR A 690 -12.83 6.17 -21.15
N ARG A 691 -13.32 7.28 -21.63
CA ARG A 691 -13.24 8.58 -20.98
C ARG A 691 -14.65 9.07 -20.70
N TYR A 692 -14.91 9.45 -19.47
CA TYR A 692 -16.22 10.00 -19.07
C TYR A 692 -16.11 11.53 -19.07
N GLU A 693 -16.90 12.19 -19.90
CA GLU A 693 -16.94 13.65 -19.94
C GLU A 693 -17.47 14.20 -18.61
N CYS A 694 -16.76 15.19 -18.10
CA CYS A 694 -17.05 15.87 -16.85
C CYS A 694 -17.53 17.29 -17.14
N ALA A 695 -18.55 17.74 -16.43
CA ALA A 695 -18.90 19.16 -16.48
C ALA A 695 -17.78 19.98 -15.81
N LEU A 696 -17.35 21.05 -16.45
CA LEU A 696 -16.31 21.94 -15.94
C LEU A 696 -16.80 23.40 -15.96
N THR A 697 -16.19 24.21 -15.08
CA THR A 697 -16.38 25.66 -15.05
C THR A 697 -15.03 26.32 -15.31
N LEU A 698 -15.01 27.26 -16.21
CA LEU A 698 -13.88 28.16 -16.46
C LEU A 698 -14.12 29.51 -15.81
N SER A 699 -13.07 30.15 -15.30
CA SER A 699 -13.14 31.54 -14.85
C SER A 699 -11.85 32.29 -15.17
N SER A 700 -11.92 33.64 -15.16
CA SER A 700 -10.76 34.51 -15.43
C SER A 700 -9.63 34.26 -14.42
N ASN A 701 -8.42 34.30 -14.90
CA ASN A 701 -7.21 34.32 -14.09
C ASN A 701 -6.73 35.76 -13.76
N GLU A 702 -7.48 36.78 -14.14
CA GLU A 702 -7.17 38.14 -13.78
C GLU A 702 -7.16 38.35 -12.25
N GLY A 703 -6.11 38.99 -11.74
CA GLY A 703 -5.92 39.19 -10.29
C GLY A 703 -5.54 37.91 -9.51
N MET A 704 -5.26 36.81 -10.22
CA MET A 704 -4.86 35.53 -9.63
C MET A 704 -3.35 35.37 -9.48
N CYS A 705 -2.56 36.41 -9.70
CA CYS A 705 -1.13 36.41 -9.42
C CYS A 705 -0.84 36.86 -7.99
N GLY A 706 -0.08 36.07 -7.25
CA GLY A 706 0.39 36.38 -5.91
C GLY A 706 1.79 36.98 -5.85
N GLU A 707 2.26 37.28 -4.65
CA GLU A 707 3.57 37.88 -4.41
C GLU A 707 4.70 36.83 -4.57
N PHE A 708 5.78 37.20 -5.21
CA PHE A 708 7.05 36.48 -5.15
C PHE A 708 7.88 37.00 -3.97
N VAL A 709 8.15 36.16 -2.99
CA VAL A 709 8.84 36.52 -1.75
C VAL A 709 10.23 35.91 -1.71
N LYS A 710 11.27 36.73 -1.61
CA LYS A 710 12.64 36.31 -1.28
C LYS A 710 12.84 36.35 0.23
N ARG A 711 13.21 35.18 0.80
CA ARG A 711 13.51 35.04 2.24
C ARG A 711 14.90 34.45 2.45
N GLY A 712 15.47 34.61 3.66
CA GLY A 712 16.78 34.09 4.05
C GLY A 712 17.94 35.00 3.74
N ALA A 713 19.06 34.89 4.48
CA ALA A 713 20.20 35.79 4.39
C ALA A 713 21.02 35.72 3.10
N PRO A 714 21.30 34.54 2.49
CA PRO A 714 21.99 34.46 1.19
C PRO A 714 21.26 35.20 0.08
N TYR A 715 21.98 35.65 -0.92
CA TYR A 715 21.39 36.33 -2.08
C TYR A 715 20.62 35.39 -3.01
N LEU A 716 19.70 35.98 -3.77
CA LEU A 716 19.02 35.35 -4.90
C LEU A 716 19.23 36.20 -6.15
N ASP A 717 19.82 35.62 -7.17
CA ASP A 717 20.02 36.22 -8.50
C ASP A 717 18.93 35.77 -9.46
N LEU A 718 18.24 36.72 -10.07
CA LEU A 718 17.27 36.47 -11.15
C LEU A 718 17.83 36.98 -12.47
N PHE A 719 17.90 36.08 -13.45
CA PHE A 719 18.49 36.35 -14.77
C PHE A 719 17.46 36.49 -15.90
N ALA A 720 16.17 36.25 -15.63
CA ALA A 720 15.16 36.29 -16.66
C ALA A 720 14.14 37.41 -16.44
N THR A 721 13.52 37.88 -17.50
CA THR A 721 12.40 38.81 -17.45
C THR A 721 11.16 38.09 -16.92
N ASN A 722 10.59 38.59 -15.83
CA ASN A 722 9.39 38.02 -15.23
C ASN A 722 8.13 38.75 -15.65
N THR A 723 6.99 38.08 -15.49
CA THR A 723 5.66 38.69 -15.73
C THR A 723 4.81 38.74 -14.46
N VAL A 724 5.39 38.44 -13.28
CA VAL A 724 4.69 38.41 -11.98
C VAL A 724 4.19 39.81 -11.59
N THR A 725 2.89 39.99 -11.60
CA THR A 725 2.22 41.28 -11.31
C THR A 725 1.71 41.40 -9.88
N GLY A 726 1.64 40.30 -9.13
CA GLY A 726 1.09 40.26 -7.77
C GLY A 726 1.95 40.92 -6.70
N GLY A 727 3.23 41.13 -7.00
CA GLY A 727 4.16 41.81 -6.10
C GLY A 727 5.51 41.08 -6.00
N ILE A 728 6.53 41.83 -5.56
CA ILE A 728 7.83 41.27 -5.22
C ILE A 728 8.21 41.75 -3.81
N ALA A 729 8.48 40.80 -2.92
CA ALA A 729 8.92 41.05 -1.56
C ALA A 729 10.35 40.56 -1.30
N VAL A 730 11.13 41.35 -0.57
CA VAL A 730 12.42 40.92 -0.06
C VAL A 730 12.36 41.01 1.46
N GLU A 731 12.19 39.87 2.12
CA GLU A 731 12.05 39.75 3.58
C GLU A 731 13.39 39.56 4.27
N GLY A 732 14.43 39.11 3.55
CA GLY A 732 15.76 38.95 4.13
C GLY A 732 16.84 38.75 3.07
N GLY A 733 18.07 39.09 3.38
CA GLY A 733 19.23 39.05 2.51
C GLY A 733 19.09 39.95 1.28
N SER A 734 19.52 39.48 0.12
CA SER A 734 19.53 40.33 -1.09
C SER A 734 18.82 39.60 -2.27
N LEU A 735 17.88 40.29 -2.92
CA LEU A 735 17.38 39.97 -4.24
C LEU A 735 18.13 40.80 -5.27
N ARG A 736 18.78 40.15 -6.24
CA ARG A 736 19.58 40.82 -7.25
C ARG A 736 19.02 40.58 -8.65
N THR A 737 18.77 41.66 -9.39
CA THR A 737 18.30 41.60 -10.77
C THR A 737 19.47 41.62 -11.72
N ARG A 738 19.71 40.54 -12.44
CA ARG A 738 20.88 40.36 -13.31
C ARG A 738 20.64 40.74 -14.78
N THR A 739 19.40 41.01 -15.13
CA THR A 739 18.95 41.48 -16.45
C THR A 739 17.89 42.58 -16.30
N ASN A 740 17.60 43.31 -17.34
CA ASN A 740 16.48 44.25 -17.39
C ASN A 740 15.16 43.50 -17.39
N GLY A 741 14.12 44.10 -16.82
CA GLY A 741 12.77 43.53 -16.80
C GLY A 741 12.55 42.38 -15.83
N VAL A 742 13.49 42.11 -14.92
CA VAL A 742 13.29 41.12 -13.84
C VAL A 742 12.08 41.48 -12.95
N ILE A 743 11.90 42.78 -12.70
CA ILE A 743 10.71 43.32 -12.02
C ILE A 743 9.81 43.94 -13.09
N PRO A 744 8.60 43.39 -13.33
CA PRO A 744 7.68 43.97 -14.29
C PRO A 744 7.29 45.41 -13.91
N SER A 745 7.04 46.24 -14.91
CA SER A 745 6.61 47.61 -14.69
C SER A 745 5.28 47.69 -13.92
N ASN A 746 5.15 48.64 -12.99
CA ASN A 746 3.98 48.82 -12.12
C ASN A 746 3.68 47.66 -11.17
N THR A 747 4.65 46.77 -10.91
CA THR A 747 4.54 45.73 -9.87
C THR A 747 4.72 46.36 -8.50
N PRO A 748 3.93 46.00 -7.45
CA PRO A 748 4.22 46.38 -6.06
C PRO A 748 5.54 45.78 -5.59
N VAL A 749 6.35 46.55 -4.87
CA VAL A 749 7.64 46.11 -4.31
C VAL A 749 7.65 46.36 -2.81
N ARG A 750 8.04 45.32 -2.05
CA ARG A 750 8.21 45.40 -0.61
C ARG A 750 9.63 44.97 -0.24
N VAL A 751 10.34 45.81 0.52
CA VAL A 751 11.69 45.51 1.00
C VAL A 751 11.72 45.75 2.52
N GLU A 752 11.86 44.67 3.27
CA GLU A 752 11.83 44.73 4.74
C GLU A 752 13.14 45.29 5.32
N SER A 753 13.08 45.77 6.55
CA SER A 753 14.25 46.28 7.26
C SER A 753 15.36 45.23 7.31
N GLY A 754 16.57 45.63 6.92
CA GLY A 754 17.73 44.74 6.83
C GLY A 754 17.83 43.92 5.53
N ALA A 755 16.81 43.97 4.66
CA ALA A 755 16.83 43.36 3.35
C ALA A 755 17.26 44.33 2.23
N THR A 756 17.76 43.82 1.12
CA THR A 756 18.30 44.60 0.02
C THR A 756 17.71 44.14 -1.33
N LEU A 757 17.18 45.07 -2.10
CA LEU A 757 16.91 44.89 -3.52
C LEU A 757 18.08 45.53 -4.30
N ASP A 758 18.85 44.72 -4.99
CA ASP A 758 19.99 45.15 -5.80
C ASP A 758 19.66 45.10 -7.30
N LEU A 759 19.53 46.25 -7.93
CA LEU A 759 19.21 46.38 -9.34
C LEU A 759 20.40 46.16 -10.28
N TYR A 760 21.59 45.90 -9.72
CA TYR A 760 22.81 45.50 -10.35
C TYR A 760 23.23 46.36 -11.59
N ASN A 761 22.88 47.63 -11.55
CA ASN A 761 23.12 48.58 -12.67
C ASN A 761 22.47 48.15 -14.02
N LYS A 762 21.37 47.38 -13.95
CA LYS A 762 20.63 46.97 -15.15
C LYS A 762 19.45 47.91 -15.50
N GLY A 763 19.61 49.17 -15.16
CA GLY A 763 18.58 50.18 -15.35
C GLY A 763 17.73 50.41 -14.10
N GLY A 764 16.79 51.38 -14.18
CA GLY A 764 15.83 51.66 -13.14
C GLY A 764 14.61 50.71 -13.21
N ILE A 765 13.82 50.74 -12.14
CA ILE A 765 12.52 50.06 -12.11
C ILE A 765 11.39 51.07 -11.93
N THR A 766 10.25 50.76 -12.51
CA THR A 766 8.99 51.48 -12.28
C THR A 766 8.05 50.58 -11.49
N VAL A 767 7.69 50.99 -10.28
CA VAL A 767 6.85 50.23 -9.38
C VAL A 767 5.53 50.96 -9.12
N SER A 768 4.44 50.26 -8.92
CA SER A 768 3.17 50.86 -8.51
C SER A 768 3.31 51.40 -7.08
N THR A 769 3.74 50.55 -6.17
CA THR A 769 3.87 50.84 -4.75
C THR A 769 5.20 50.33 -4.24
N PHE A 770 5.88 51.11 -3.43
CA PHE A 770 7.03 50.66 -2.64
C PHE A 770 6.64 50.61 -1.16
N THR A 771 6.96 49.53 -0.47
CA THR A 771 6.64 49.35 0.96
C THR A 771 7.86 48.80 1.73
N GLY A 772 7.96 49.13 3.00
CA GLY A 772 8.98 48.66 3.92
C GLY A 772 10.17 49.61 4.15
N ALA A 773 11.08 49.17 4.98
CA ALA A 773 12.22 49.96 5.48
C ALA A 773 13.58 49.40 5.04
N GLY A 774 13.64 48.66 3.96
CA GLY A 774 14.87 48.08 3.41
C GLY A 774 15.61 48.99 2.45
N GLN A 775 16.61 48.42 1.77
CA GLN A 775 17.47 49.15 0.85
C GLN A 775 17.21 48.80 -0.62
N VAL A 776 17.24 49.78 -1.50
CA VAL A 776 17.35 49.62 -2.93
C VAL A 776 18.68 50.22 -3.41
N ILE A 777 19.50 49.39 -4.07
CA ILE A 777 20.83 49.82 -4.54
C ILE A 777 21.02 49.57 -6.03
N ASN A 778 21.98 50.23 -6.61
CA ASN A 778 22.46 50.03 -7.99
C ASN A 778 21.39 50.23 -9.08
N GLY A 779 20.40 51.10 -8.86
CA GLY A 779 19.42 51.48 -9.86
C GLY A 779 18.36 52.45 -9.35
N ALA A 780 17.80 53.27 -10.24
CA ALA A 780 16.77 54.23 -9.93
C ALA A 780 15.39 53.59 -9.73
N VAL A 781 14.54 54.16 -8.91
CA VAL A 781 13.18 53.73 -8.66
C VAL A 781 12.20 54.84 -9.04
N THR A 782 11.23 54.52 -9.88
CA THR A 782 10.08 55.37 -10.17
C THR A 782 8.84 54.77 -9.52
N VAL A 783 8.16 55.55 -8.67
CA VAL A 783 6.92 55.10 -8.00
C VAL A 783 5.75 55.80 -8.65
N THR A 784 4.76 55.00 -9.12
CA THR A 784 3.62 55.57 -9.84
C THR A 784 2.39 55.80 -8.97
N ASN A 785 2.26 55.10 -7.84
CA ASN A 785 1.13 55.25 -6.92
C ASN A 785 1.57 55.72 -5.50
N ALA A 786 2.31 54.89 -4.74
CA ALA A 786 2.63 55.27 -3.36
C ALA A 786 3.97 54.69 -2.87
N VAL A 787 4.69 55.46 -2.08
CA VAL A 787 5.63 54.92 -1.06
C VAL A 787 4.85 54.79 0.25
N ARG A 788 4.83 53.62 0.84
CA ARG A 788 4.07 53.26 2.05
C ARG A 788 5.03 52.95 3.20
N ALA A 789 4.81 53.53 4.34
CA ALA A 789 5.62 53.30 5.52
C ALA A 789 4.76 53.31 6.80
N SER A 790 5.18 52.51 7.79
CA SER A 790 4.61 52.53 9.13
C SER A 790 5.20 53.70 9.93
N CYS A 791 4.36 54.46 10.61
CA CYS A 791 4.86 55.52 11.52
C CYS A 791 5.67 54.90 12.66
N ALA A 792 5.29 53.73 13.17
CA ALA A 792 6.05 53.04 14.20
C ALA A 792 7.48 52.70 13.75
N ASP A 793 7.67 52.23 12.54
CA ASP A 793 9.00 51.97 11.97
C ASP A 793 9.78 53.26 11.76
N ILE A 794 9.16 54.30 11.21
CA ILE A 794 9.81 55.60 11.01
C ILE A 794 10.35 56.16 12.34
N PHE A 795 9.54 56.16 13.39
CA PHE A 795 9.98 56.69 14.71
C PHE A 795 10.92 55.74 15.45
N ALA A 796 10.98 54.47 15.08
CA ALA A 796 12.01 53.52 15.49
C ALA A 796 13.33 53.67 14.71
N GLY A 797 13.42 54.62 13.77
CA GLY A 797 14.62 54.87 12.94
C GLY A 797 14.74 53.91 11.75
N LYS A 798 13.70 53.14 11.45
CA LYS A 798 13.65 52.23 10.28
C LYS A 798 12.98 52.95 9.14
N HIS A 799 13.66 53.09 8.01
CA HIS A 799 13.16 53.78 6.85
C HIS A 799 13.74 53.21 5.56
N ALA A 800 13.01 53.40 4.44
CA ALA A 800 13.49 52.99 3.14
C ALA A 800 14.71 53.79 2.71
N THR A 801 15.70 53.11 2.14
CA THR A 801 16.93 53.74 1.62
C THR A 801 17.07 53.43 0.14
N PHE A 802 17.10 54.50 -0.68
CA PHE A 802 17.34 54.40 -2.13
C PHE A 802 18.75 54.93 -2.40
N ALA A 803 19.71 54.07 -2.61
CA ALA A 803 21.09 54.47 -2.89
C ALA A 803 21.28 55.04 -4.32
N SER A 804 20.19 55.27 -5.03
CA SER A 804 20.10 55.91 -6.33
C SER A 804 18.93 56.91 -6.32
N ASN A 805 18.53 57.35 -7.52
CA ASN A 805 17.43 58.32 -7.65
C ASN A 805 16.07 57.68 -7.34
N LEU A 806 15.25 58.38 -6.57
CA LEU A 806 13.84 58.09 -6.35
C LEU A 806 12.98 59.13 -7.10
N THR A 807 12.10 58.69 -7.94
CA THR A 807 11.18 59.55 -8.69
C THR A 807 9.74 59.23 -8.28
N PHE A 808 8.98 60.24 -7.89
CA PHE A 808 7.54 60.16 -7.73
C PHE A 808 6.87 60.64 -9.01
N ALA A 809 6.10 59.78 -9.62
CA ALA A 809 5.29 60.13 -10.79
C ALA A 809 4.22 61.15 -10.37
N PRO A 810 3.68 61.95 -11.30
CA PRO A 810 2.58 62.88 -11.00
C PRO A 810 1.41 62.18 -10.32
N GLY A 811 0.99 62.68 -9.15
CA GLY A 811 -0.05 62.10 -8.32
C GLY A 811 0.36 61.00 -7.36
N ALA A 812 1.59 60.58 -7.37
CA ALA A 812 2.10 59.59 -6.41
C ALA A 812 2.12 60.14 -4.99
N THR A 813 1.95 59.28 -3.99
CA THR A 813 1.79 59.65 -2.58
C THR A 813 2.91 59.09 -1.71
N PHE A 814 3.08 59.68 -0.53
CA PHE A 814 3.71 59.04 0.61
C PHE A 814 2.63 58.72 1.63
N THR A 815 2.38 57.43 1.89
CA THR A 815 1.24 56.98 2.69
C THR A 815 1.71 56.37 4.01
N ILE A 816 1.18 56.85 5.13
CA ILE A 816 1.31 56.21 6.46
C ILE A 816 0.31 55.12 6.61
N THR A 817 0.77 53.90 6.95
CA THR A 817 -0.06 52.65 6.96
C THR A 817 -0.71 52.38 8.32
N ASP A 818 -0.25 53.01 9.40
CA ASP A 818 -0.70 52.81 10.79
C ASP A 818 -0.99 54.15 11.47
N PRO A 819 -1.87 55.01 10.90
CA PRO A 819 -2.11 56.35 11.42
C PRO A 819 -2.71 56.39 12.84
N GLU A 820 -3.35 55.32 13.28
CA GLU A 820 -3.85 55.16 14.64
C GLU A 820 -2.76 55.22 15.70
N ASN A 821 -1.51 54.90 15.37
CA ASN A 821 -0.37 54.92 16.26
C ASN A 821 0.26 56.33 16.38
N LEU A 822 -0.12 57.27 15.52
CA LEU A 822 0.50 58.58 15.46
C LEU A 822 0.33 59.42 16.75
N ALA A 823 -0.73 59.23 17.49
CA ALA A 823 -0.95 59.94 18.77
C ALA A 823 0.21 59.76 19.76
N ALA A 824 0.84 58.58 19.73
CA ALA A 824 2.00 58.29 20.59
C ALA A 824 3.25 59.13 20.24
N TYR A 825 3.32 59.63 19.01
CA TYR A 825 4.45 60.38 18.47
C TYR A 825 4.19 61.87 18.30
N ALA A 826 3.06 62.39 18.74
CA ALA A 826 2.65 63.80 18.57
C ALA A 826 3.64 64.81 19.14
N HIS A 827 4.42 64.42 20.15
CA HIS A 827 5.44 65.24 20.80
C HIS A 827 6.87 64.78 20.49
N SER A 828 7.04 63.81 19.59
CA SER A 828 8.34 63.30 19.18
C SER A 828 9.01 64.27 18.19
N ALA A 829 10.34 64.30 18.19
CA ALA A 829 11.08 64.92 17.11
C ALA A 829 10.76 64.26 15.77
N SER A 830 10.80 65.03 14.66
CA SER A 830 10.64 64.47 13.34
C SER A 830 11.68 63.36 13.07
N ALA A 831 11.24 62.28 12.46
CA ALA A 831 12.08 61.12 12.10
C ALA A 831 12.27 61.01 10.59
N THR A 832 13.30 60.33 10.14
CA THR A 832 13.58 60.10 8.73
C THR A 832 12.54 59.17 8.14
N ALA A 833 11.82 59.65 7.14
CA ALA A 833 10.81 58.85 6.42
C ALA A 833 11.42 57.98 5.33
N PHE A 834 12.36 58.53 4.58
CA PHE A 834 13.17 57.80 3.59
C PHE A 834 14.41 58.59 3.23
N THR A 835 15.39 57.92 2.64
CA THR A 835 16.58 58.55 2.05
C THR A 835 16.74 58.13 0.59
N ALA A 836 17.27 59.06 -0.24
CA ALA A 836 17.63 58.78 -1.64
C ALA A 836 18.81 59.62 -2.07
N THR A 837 19.57 59.21 -3.10
CA THR A 837 20.66 60.02 -3.64
C THR A 837 20.12 61.33 -4.23
N SER A 838 19.00 61.28 -4.90
CA SER A 838 18.18 62.40 -5.31
C SER A 838 16.70 62.05 -5.33
N VAL A 839 15.84 63.02 -5.16
CA VAL A 839 14.38 62.89 -5.22
C VAL A 839 13.81 63.79 -6.30
N ASN A 840 13.13 63.19 -7.26
CA ASN A 840 12.41 63.87 -8.30
C ASN A 840 10.91 63.73 -8.06
N GLY A 841 10.18 64.83 -8.24
CA GLY A 841 8.74 64.91 -7.91
C GLY A 841 8.50 65.15 -6.41
N THR A 842 7.30 65.65 -6.08
CA THR A 842 6.91 65.91 -4.68
C THR A 842 5.73 65.04 -4.34
N PRO A 843 5.86 64.01 -3.47
CA PRO A 843 4.74 63.19 -3.09
C PRO A 843 3.75 63.94 -2.19
N THR A 844 2.48 63.65 -2.33
CA THR A 844 1.44 64.08 -1.40
C THR A 844 1.40 63.12 -0.21
N LEU A 845 1.42 63.69 1.02
CA LEU A 845 1.25 62.88 2.23
C LEU A 845 -0.19 62.42 2.36
N THR A 846 -0.40 61.14 2.58
CA THR A 846 -1.71 60.53 2.81
C THR A 846 -1.68 59.56 3.99
N PHE A 847 -2.82 59.19 4.51
CA PHE A 847 -2.99 58.29 5.64
C PHE A 847 -3.99 57.20 5.29
N GLU A 848 -3.66 55.96 5.58
CA GLU A 848 -4.55 54.86 5.41
C GLU A 848 -5.68 54.95 6.43
N GLY A 849 -6.94 54.91 5.97
CA GLY A 849 -8.10 55.12 6.86
C GLY A 849 -8.43 56.58 7.18
N GLY A 850 -7.64 57.56 6.68
CA GLY A 850 -7.91 58.98 6.80
C GLY A 850 -6.89 59.73 7.70
N GLU A 851 -6.90 61.07 7.61
CA GLU A 851 -5.99 61.92 8.39
C GLU A 851 -6.37 61.91 9.88
N PRO A 852 -5.40 61.68 10.79
CA PRO A 852 -5.65 61.71 12.23
C PRO A 852 -6.12 63.08 12.69
N GLN A 853 -7.10 63.09 13.60
CA GLN A 853 -7.63 64.35 14.16
C GLN A 853 -6.67 64.94 15.21
N GLY A 854 -6.59 66.28 15.32
CA GLY A 854 -5.96 67.05 16.41
C GLY A 854 -4.50 67.38 16.22
N VAL A 855 -3.73 66.72 15.44
CA VAL A 855 -2.33 67.06 15.17
C VAL A 855 -2.11 67.05 13.66
N LYS A 856 -1.58 68.15 13.13
CA LYS A 856 -1.21 68.23 11.73
C LYS A 856 0.14 67.55 11.51
N TRP A 857 0.19 66.60 10.54
CA TRP A 857 1.42 65.93 10.19
C TRP A 857 1.96 66.41 8.86
N SER A 858 3.29 66.36 8.68
CA SER A 858 3.94 66.79 7.44
C SER A 858 5.11 65.86 7.06
N LEU A 859 5.22 65.69 5.75
CA LEU A 859 6.41 65.11 5.12
C LEU A 859 7.18 66.29 4.52
N PHE A 860 8.45 66.46 4.90
CA PHE A 860 9.25 67.59 4.48
C PHE A 860 10.69 67.24 4.17
N LYS A 861 11.27 67.91 3.20
CA LYS A 861 12.65 67.77 2.81
C LYS A 861 13.57 68.37 3.86
N LYS A 862 14.40 67.50 4.50
CA LYS A 862 15.43 67.91 5.47
C LYS A 862 16.69 68.43 4.75
N ASN A 863 17.12 67.74 3.71
CA ASN A 863 18.20 68.02 2.80
C ASN A 863 17.98 67.33 1.43
N ASP A 864 18.94 67.47 0.52
CA ASP A 864 18.78 66.90 -0.85
C ASP A 864 18.60 65.35 -0.90
N THR A 865 18.98 64.67 0.15
CA THR A 865 18.98 63.22 0.24
C THR A 865 18.00 62.65 1.26
N THR A 866 17.38 63.48 2.11
CA THR A 866 16.61 63.04 3.26
C THR A 866 15.25 63.74 3.35
N TYR A 867 14.19 62.93 3.49
CA TYR A 867 12.85 63.38 3.84
C TYR A 867 12.49 62.95 5.25
N ASN A 868 11.96 63.90 6.04
CA ASN A 868 11.51 63.67 7.41
C ASN A 868 9.99 63.71 7.46
N PHE A 869 9.43 62.96 8.42
CA PHE A 869 8.02 62.92 8.79
C PHE A 869 7.89 63.32 10.26
N GLY A 870 6.94 64.20 10.57
CA GLY A 870 6.73 64.62 11.94
C GLY A 870 5.50 65.50 12.12
N ALA A 871 5.14 65.73 13.34
CA ALA A 871 4.07 66.65 13.74
C ALA A 871 4.46 68.09 13.43
N VAL A 872 3.53 68.83 12.90
CA VAL A 872 3.68 70.28 12.75
C VAL A 872 3.31 70.94 14.09
N ILE A 873 4.33 71.28 14.87
CA ILE A 873 4.14 72.01 16.13
C ILE A 873 4.00 73.49 15.77
N GLY A 874 2.79 74.07 15.87
CA GLY A 874 2.53 75.41 15.67
C GLY A 874 3.20 76.19 16.80
N THR A 875 4.08 77.20 16.45
CA THR A 875 4.60 78.22 17.45
C THR A 875 3.41 79.14 17.76
N MET A 876 2.82 78.99 18.94
CA MET A 876 1.88 79.97 19.44
C MET A 876 2.67 81.24 19.87
N ILE A 877 2.67 82.24 19.01
CA ILE A 877 3.16 83.53 19.39
C ILE A 877 2.06 84.22 20.22
N LEU A 878 2.23 84.22 21.55
CA LEU A 878 1.42 85.06 22.43
C LEU A 878 1.85 86.44 22.24
N VAL A 879 1.15 87.26 21.47
CA VAL A 879 1.28 88.66 21.47
C VAL A 879 0.51 89.16 22.70
N ARG A 880 1.24 89.66 23.71
CA ARG A 880 0.68 90.43 24.83
C ARG A 880 0.32 91.83 24.39
#